data_3bae88a64815c9b8cc6bbbdeb7615274
#
_entry.id   3bae88a64815c9b8cc6bbbdeb7615274
#
_cell.length_a   1.000
_cell.length_b   1.000
_cell.length_c   1.000
_cell.angle_alpha   90.00
_cell.angle_beta   90.00
_cell.angle_gamma   90.00
#
_symmetry.space_group_name_H-M   'P 1'
#
loop_
_entity.id
_entity.type
_entity.pdbx_description
1 polymer ?
#
loop_
_entity_poly.entity_id
_entity_poly.type
_entity_poly.pdbx_seq_one_letter_code
_entity_poly.pdbx_strand_id
1 'polypeptide(L)'
;MAQRGDEFWIEIQDIRHCVEDEGDTLTLLWVLEGRAELNTDAGRDTLEANTLAIINRHRRWQFTSETANVTLRVTLSGRWVVQLCNDFFAHDYAVPAEAGGVWPQCDALRDLLRQLLVVTLINDPHRYRLEAYRWLSEILLLLTSRFQQPARMLSRELSSAHSKRIARVIERINASYSRRITLAEIAASEYVSEAWLSRLFRKEVGISFMQYIPRLRLEKAADALRLTNRPLHQIALEQGFASTRMMSDRFRRVHNMSPGEFRKARRQHPEAARIRTDRREQRYPVALDKLFSLLNEPVVRGWGASPLVVHPQQEQRLDLEQLNPLSASLRRMRVVITLRELDDLLREDVRQNLEAINEAIPIEGIDIAEPFLSSRLFATGWDDPQMAGYACWYNLHQLFTWLAKKQWTVLLHTGVTTRRDLLTRFLQQSVNHFSPEITAGWHFVMHWSTQASEETREQVWLAQQKAIRTYLPQAKFGLWHRFAPVSAGVSDDTLFSSDILMQADFLACSADANELLDPAQLEVTPLSSTENYPILKVRQILAALRLRKCSLPVWLLSWNTLTGNTRATNGWFFRGALLMQNLLGLSEQVWLAGFWLNSGLQGEARANNTIDTSSLALQYNHGLPRPVYWVLWLWQRLRGEVLVNDKRVLLTRHRNGYQLLLRNVVVFNPLLSSEEAFIQRFRQQYHLHLKGMRGKWRIKCHLFDQHNGALYPLLEGVGSESGPDEEMWRWIAHKARPTLSVRDERLYDGWQLSESLESNALVLYEFTPLVPREAATEEIHSPR
;
A
#
# COMPACT_ATOMS: atom_id res chain seq x y z
N MET A 1 -15.02 -21.46 -27.36
CA MET A 1 -16.30 -21.43 -26.63
C MET A 1 -16.83 -20.00 -26.65
N ALA A 2 -18.11 -19.81 -26.85
CA ALA A 2 -18.74 -18.50 -26.79
C ALA A 2 -20.06 -18.63 -26.02
N GLN A 3 -20.23 -17.79 -25.02
CA GLN A 3 -21.50 -17.66 -24.29
C GLN A 3 -22.07 -16.26 -24.58
N ARG A 4 -23.26 -16.22 -25.15
CA ARG A 4 -23.93 -15.00 -25.55
C ARG A 4 -25.17 -14.77 -24.69
N GLY A 5 -25.22 -13.59 -24.04
CA GLY A 5 -26.39 -13.03 -23.38
C GLY A 5 -26.71 -11.65 -23.96
N ASP A 6 -27.89 -11.11 -23.68
CA ASP A 6 -28.28 -9.76 -24.12
C ASP A 6 -27.46 -8.62 -23.42
N GLU A 7 -26.77 -8.93 -22.34
CA GLU A 7 -26.07 -7.98 -21.48
C GLU A 7 -24.56 -8.04 -21.65
N PHE A 8 -24.03 -9.24 -21.79
CA PHE A 8 -22.59 -9.47 -22.01
C PHE A 8 -22.36 -10.76 -22.78
N TRP A 9 -21.20 -10.88 -23.43
CA TRP A 9 -20.71 -12.12 -24.01
C TRP A 9 -19.22 -12.29 -23.85
N ILE A 10 -18.83 -13.53 -23.63
CA ILE A 10 -17.46 -13.92 -23.34
C ILE A 10 -17.08 -14.96 -24.40
N GLU A 11 -16.00 -14.70 -25.12
CA GLU A 11 -15.49 -15.54 -26.17
C GLU A 11 -14.00 -15.80 -25.97
N ILE A 12 -13.58 -17.06 -26.10
CA ILE A 12 -12.15 -17.42 -26.17
C ILE A 12 -11.92 -18.23 -27.43
N GLN A 13 -11.10 -17.70 -28.35
CA GLN A 13 -10.90 -18.23 -29.69
C GLN A 13 -9.54 -17.87 -30.26
N ASP A 14 -9.09 -18.59 -31.27
CA ASP A 14 -8.06 -18.14 -32.22
C ASP A 14 -8.70 -17.16 -33.18
N ILE A 15 -8.45 -15.87 -33.02
CA ILE A 15 -9.05 -14.80 -33.85
C ILE A 15 -8.02 -14.35 -34.88
N ARG A 16 -8.28 -14.70 -36.16
CA ARG A 16 -7.40 -14.31 -37.27
C ARG A 16 -7.81 -12.98 -37.90
N HIS A 17 -9.08 -12.73 -37.96
CA HIS A 17 -9.63 -11.48 -38.46
C HIS A 17 -10.99 -11.19 -37.80
N CYS A 18 -11.14 -9.99 -37.26
CA CYS A 18 -12.38 -9.51 -36.68
C CYS A 18 -12.48 -7.99 -36.86
N VAL A 19 -13.62 -7.52 -37.30
CA VAL A 19 -13.92 -6.09 -37.47
C VAL A 19 -15.24 -5.77 -36.79
N GLU A 20 -15.29 -4.67 -36.07
CA GLU A 20 -16.54 -4.15 -35.50
C GLU A 20 -16.67 -2.65 -35.78
N ASP A 21 -17.82 -2.26 -36.35
CA ASP A 21 -18.15 -0.89 -36.67
C ASP A 21 -19.05 -0.28 -35.58
N GLU A 22 -18.59 0.74 -34.87
CA GLU A 22 -19.33 1.65 -34.00
C GLU A 22 -20.42 1.01 -33.10
N GLY A 23 -20.12 -0.13 -32.47
CA GLY A 23 -21.04 -0.82 -31.55
C GLY A 23 -21.27 -0.04 -30.24
N ASP A 24 -22.49 -0.17 -29.66
CA ASP A 24 -22.80 0.34 -28.32
C ASP A 24 -22.34 -0.65 -27.25
N THR A 25 -21.04 -0.99 -27.29
CA THR A 25 -20.41 -2.00 -26.42
C THR A 25 -19.07 -1.53 -25.90
N LEU A 26 -18.74 -1.95 -24.68
CA LEU A 26 -17.39 -1.90 -24.16
C LEU A 26 -16.74 -3.27 -24.39
N THR A 27 -15.59 -3.31 -25.06
CA THR A 27 -14.92 -4.58 -25.36
C THR A 27 -13.53 -4.61 -24.71
N LEU A 28 -13.27 -5.69 -23.98
CA LEU A 28 -11.96 -6.01 -23.41
C LEU A 28 -11.36 -7.15 -24.24
N LEU A 29 -10.13 -6.98 -24.69
CA LEU A 29 -9.35 -7.99 -25.38
C LEU A 29 -8.14 -8.35 -24.54
N TRP A 30 -7.91 -9.65 -24.36
CA TRP A 30 -6.71 -10.18 -23.74
C TRP A 30 -6.10 -11.27 -24.62
N VAL A 31 -4.93 -10.99 -25.18
CA VAL A 31 -4.15 -11.97 -25.93
C VAL A 31 -3.38 -12.83 -24.94
N LEU A 32 -3.83 -14.07 -24.74
CA LEU A 32 -3.20 -15.03 -23.84
C LEU A 32 -1.93 -15.63 -24.45
N GLU A 33 -1.97 -15.92 -25.76
CA GLU A 33 -0.85 -16.52 -26.51
C GLU A 33 -0.85 -16.01 -27.95
N GLY A 34 0.33 -15.85 -28.52
CA GLY A 34 0.51 -15.39 -29.90
C GLY A 34 0.71 -13.88 -30.01
N ARG A 35 0.52 -13.35 -31.22
CA ARG A 35 0.68 -11.93 -31.55
C ARG A 35 -0.45 -11.49 -32.49
N ALA A 36 -0.95 -10.29 -32.28
CA ALA A 36 -2.00 -9.71 -33.10
C ALA A 36 -1.78 -8.20 -33.29
N GLU A 37 -2.45 -7.62 -34.27
CA GLU A 37 -2.50 -6.21 -34.54
C GLU A 37 -3.91 -5.69 -34.30
N LEU A 38 -4.02 -4.62 -33.54
CA LEU A 38 -5.26 -3.91 -33.28
C LEU A 38 -5.20 -2.53 -33.96
N ASN A 39 -6.02 -2.36 -34.98
CA ASN A 39 -6.21 -1.07 -35.65
C ASN A 39 -7.46 -0.41 -35.09
N THR A 40 -7.34 0.81 -34.58
CA THR A 40 -8.44 1.63 -34.06
C THR A 40 -8.40 3.01 -34.68
N ASP A 41 -9.44 3.80 -34.45
CA ASP A 41 -9.44 5.23 -34.84
C ASP A 41 -8.28 6.02 -34.21
N ALA A 42 -7.66 5.51 -33.16
CA ALA A 42 -6.55 6.17 -32.44
C ALA A 42 -5.17 5.78 -32.98
N GLY A 43 -5.07 4.70 -33.76
CA GLY A 43 -3.81 4.21 -34.30
C GLY A 43 -3.77 2.69 -34.45
N ARG A 44 -2.56 2.18 -34.70
CA ARG A 44 -2.26 0.77 -34.84
C ARG A 44 -1.37 0.34 -33.69
N ASP A 45 -1.85 -0.64 -32.92
CA ASP A 45 -1.15 -1.22 -31.80
C ASP A 45 -0.83 -2.70 -32.07
N THR A 46 0.33 -3.15 -31.63
CA THR A 46 0.70 -4.56 -31.65
C THR A 46 0.44 -5.17 -30.29
N LEU A 47 -0.39 -6.19 -30.24
CA LEU A 47 -0.70 -6.94 -29.03
C LEU A 47 0.12 -8.24 -29.03
N GLU A 48 1.03 -8.34 -28.11
CA GLU A 48 1.83 -9.55 -27.86
C GLU A 48 1.15 -10.44 -26.82
N ALA A 49 1.70 -11.63 -26.58
CA ALA A 49 1.19 -12.52 -25.52
C ALA A 49 1.12 -11.78 -24.16
N ASN A 50 0.03 -11.99 -23.45
CA ASN A 50 -0.29 -11.37 -22.17
C ASN A 50 -0.64 -9.86 -22.22
N THR A 51 -0.89 -9.28 -23.39
CA THR A 51 -1.33 -7.88 -23.50
C THR A 51 -2.84 -7.72 -23.46
N LEU A 52 -3.27 -6.58 -22.91
CA LEU A 52 -4.66 -6.17 -22.77
C LEU A 52 -4.96 -4.97 -23.67
N ALA A 53 -6.16 -4.92 -24.20
CA ALA A 53 -6.69 -3.74 -24.87
C ALA A 53 -8.14 -3.47 -24.42
N ILE A 54 -8.48 -2.19 -24.28
CA ILE A 54 -9.83 -1.72 -23.93
C ILE A 54 -10.36 -0.91 -25.08
N ILE A 55 -11.49 -1.31 -25.63
CA ILE A 55 -12.14 -0.65 -26.74
C ILE A 55 -13.45 -0.04 -26.23
N ASN A 56 -13.49 1.28 -26.21
CA ASN A 56 -14.65 2.03 -25.76
C ASN A 56 -15.79 1.96 -26.79
N ARG A 57 -16.99 2.24 -26.32
CA ARG A 57 -18.18 2.23 -27.18
C ARG A 57 -18.06 3.23 -28.34
N HIS A 58 -18.79 2.92 -29.43
CA HIS A 58 -18.80 3.76 -30.63
C HIS A 58 -17.44 3.96 -31.29
N ARG A 59 -16.50 3.04 -31.07
CA ARG A 59 -15.20 3.01 -31.73
C ARG A 59 -15.18 1.95 -32.83
N ARG A 60 -14.61 2.31 -33.96
CA ARG A 60 -14.31 1.35 -35.02
C ARG A 60 -13.00 0.68 -34.71
N TRP A 61 -12.94 -0.64 -34.79
CA TRP A 61 -11.71 -1.38 -34.57
C TRP A 61 -11.63 -2.61 -35.46
N GLN A 62 -10.39 -3.02 -35.73
CA GLN A 62 -10.07 -4.20 -36.50
C GLN A 62 -8.93 -4.95 -35.80
N PHE A 63 -9.16 -6.24 -35.59
CA PHE A 63 -8.16 -7.15 -35.02
C PHE A 63 -7.70 -8.10 -36.11
N THR A 64 -6.38 -8.25 -36.31
CA THR A 64 -5.77 -9.13 -37.29
C THR A 64 -4.60 -9.89 -36.69
N SER A 65 -4.45 -11.17 -37.02
CA SER A 65 -3.32 -12.00 -36.65
C SER A 65 -2.91 -12.93 -37.75
N GLU A 66 -1.63 -12.95 -38.08
CA GLU A 66 -1.07 -13.85 -39.12
C GLU A 66 -0.78 -15.24 -38.56
N THR A 67 -0.54 -15.33 -37.22
CA THR A 67 -0.18 -16.57 -36.52
C THR A 67 -1.29 -17.05 -35.61
N ALA A 68 -1.28 -18.34 -35.22
CA ALA A 68 -2.21 -18.85 -34.22
C ALA A 68 -2.12 -18.08 -32.93
N ASN A 69 -3.27 -17.75 -32.36
CA ASN A 69 -3.36 -17.02 -31.11
C ASN A 69 -4.46 -17.58 -30.21
N VAL A 70 -4.41 -17.23 -28.93
CA VAL A 70 -5.50 -17.47 -28.00
C VAL A 70 -5.89 -16.14 -27.42
N THR A 71 -7.08 -15.67 -27.78
CA THR A 71 -7.58 -14.35 -27.36
C THR A 71 -8.91 -14.50 -26.63
N LEU A 72 -8.96 -13.96 -25.41
CA LEU A 72 -10.17 -13.76 -24.64
C LEU A 72 -10.78 -12.41 -25.04
N ARG A 73 -12.03 -12.42 -25.45
CA ARG A 73 -12.84 -11.24 -25.72
C ARG A 73 -14.03 -11.21 -24.78
N VAL A 74 -14.13 -10.14 -24.01
CA VAL A 74 -15.28 -9.85 -23.14
C VAL A 74 -15.96 -8.60 -23.66
N THR A 75 -17.22 -8.70 -24.04
CA THR A 75 -17.98 -7.58 -24.59
C THR A 75 -19.18 -7.30 -23.69
N LEU A 76 -19.34 -6.07 -23.27
CA LEU A 76 -20.37 -5.59 -22.35
C LEU A 76 -21.33 -4.66 -23.10
N SER A 77 -22.64 -4.90 -23.00
CA SER A 77 -23.66 -4.03 -23.56
C SER A 77 -23.64 -2.65 -22.85
N GLY A 78 -23.54 -1.57 -23.62
CA GLY A 78 -23.57 -0.22 -23.06
C GLY A 78 -24.84 0.06 -22.26
N ARG A 79 -25.98 -0.51 -22.68
CA ARG A 79 -27.24 -0.41 -21.94
C ARG A 79 -27.14 -1.04 -20.56
N TRP A 80 -26.56 -2.21 -20.45
CA TRP A 80 -26.41 -2.91 -19.18
C TRP A 80 -25.44 -2.16 -18.25
N VAL A 81 -24.32 -1.71 -18.76
CA VAL A 81 -23.34 -0.94 -17.99
C VAL A 81 -23.94 0.36 -17.43
N VAL A 82 -24.74 1.09 -18.23
CA VAL A 82 -25.41 2.32 -17.77
C VAL A 82 -26.48 2.04 -16.71
N GLN A 83 -27.11 0.88 -16.73
CA GLN A 83 -28.06 0.49 -15.66
C GLN A 83 -27.36 0.30 -14.32
N LEU A 84 -26.12 -0.17 -14.32
CA LEU A 84 -25.30 -0.33 -13.11
C LEU A 84 -24.67 0.98 -12.66
N CYS A 85 -24.14 1.77 -13.60
CA CYS A 85 -23.48 3.03 -13.34
C CYS A 85 -23.83 4.06 -14.43
N ASN A 86 -24.67 5.03 -14.11
CA ASN A 86 -25.17 6.03 -15.07
C ASN A 86 -24.06 6.84 -15.74
N ASP A 87 -23.01 7.15 -15.00
CA ASP A 87 -21.93 8.05 -15.43
C ASP A 87 -20.71 7.28 -15.97
N PHE A 88 -20.79 5.95 -16.08
CA PHE A 88 -19.67 5.12 -16.53
C PHE A 88 -19.04 5.65 -17.84
N PHE A 89 -19.87 5.91 -18.83
CA PHE A 89 -19.41 6.43 -20.13
C PHE A 89 -19.25 7.96 -20.20
N ALA A 90 -19.19 8.62 -19.05
CA ALA A 90 -18.68 10.00 -18.99
C ALA A 90 -17.16 10.08 -19.25
N HIS A 91 -16.49 8.94 -19.14
CA HIS A 91 -15.05 8.77 -19.35
C HIS A 91 -14.80 7.72 -20.43
N ASP A 92 -13.64 7.80 -21.06
CA ASP A 92 -13.06 6.71 -21.84
C ASP A 92 -12.15 5.87 -20.93
N TYR A 93 -11.86 4.65 -21.33
CA TYR A 93 -11.00 3.72 -20.60
C TYR A 93 -9.88 3.26 -21.52
N ALA A 94 -8.65 3.26 -21.06
CA ALA A 94 -7.52 2.79 -21.84
C ALA A 94 -6.43 2.17 -20.97
N VAL A 95 -5.73 1.21 -21.55
CA VAL A 95 -4.47 0.71 -21.00
C VAL A 95 -3.37 1.72 -21.39
N PRO A 96 -2.53 2.22 -20.46
CA PRO A 96 -1.46 3.13 -20.79
C PRO A 96 -0.47 2.55 -21.80
N ALA A 97 -0.14 3.29 -22.85
CA ALA A 97 0.73 2.83 -23.94
C ALA A 97 2.19 2.59 -23.50
N GLU A 98 2.66 3.25 -22.46
CA GLU A 98 4.04 3.17 -21.98
C GLU A 98 4.31 1.94 -21.09
N ALA A 99 3.26 1.20 -20.71
CA ALA A 99 3.37 0.17 -19.68
C ALA A 99 3.95 -1.18 -20.17
N GLY A 100 4.29 -1.35 -21.45
CA GLY A 100 4.95 -2.57 -21.98
C GLY A 100 4.39 -3.90 -21.45
N GLY A 101 3.14 -3.93 -21.00
CA GLY A 101 2.50 -5.09 -20.39
C GLY A 101 2.77 -5.33 -18.89
N VAL A 102 3.57 -4.52 -18.23
CA VAL A 102 4.02 -4.73 -16.82
C VAL A 102 3.39 -3.70 -15.87
N TRP A 103 2.16 -3.31 -16.07
CA TRP A 103 1.48 -2.37 -15.18
C TRP A 103 0.63 -3.14 -14.14
N PRO A 104 0.81 -2.94 -12.81
CA PRO A 104 0.11 -3.72 -11.78
C PRO A 104 -1.41 -3.70 -11.87
N GLN A 105 -1.99 -2.60 -12.37
CA GLN A 105 -3.43 -2.56 -12.62
C GLN A 105 -3.86 -3.48 -13.77
N CYS A 106 -2.99 -3.70 -14.75
CA CYS A 106 -3.24 -4.67 -15.81
C CYS A 106 -3.23 -6.09 -15.27
N ASP A 107 -2.38 -6.40 -14.28
CA ASP A 107 -2.37 -7.71 -13.64
C ASP A 107 -3.65 -7.96 -12.85
N ALA A 108 -4.15 -6.96 -12.12
CA ALA A 108 -5.44 -7.05 -11.45
C ALA A 108 -6.59 -7.31 -12.45
N LEU A 109 -6.57 -6.61 -13.60
CA LEU A 109 -7.57 -6.83 -14.65
C LEU A 109 -7.43 -8.22 -15.29
N ARG A 110 -6.21 -8.71 -15.51
CA ARG A 110 -5.95 -10.08 -16.01
C ARG A 110 -6.46 -11.12 -15.02
N ASP A 111 -6.26 -10.93 -13.73
CA ASP A 111 -6.74 -11.86 -12.71
C ASP A 111 -8.27 -11.91 -12.67
N LEU A 112 -8.95 -10.77 -12.74
CA LEU A 112 -10.41 -10.75 -12.84
C LEU A 112 -10.92 -11.40 -14.12
N LEU A 113 -10.28 -11.15 -15.26
CA LEU A 113 -10.59 -11.80 -16.52
C LEU A 113 -10.34 -13.31 -16.49
N ARG A 114 -9.29 -13.74 -15.76
CA ARG A 114 -9.00 -15.17 -15.56
C ARG A 114 -10.11 -15.84 -14.73
N GLN A 115 -10.58 -15.21 -13.66
CA GLN A 115 -11.69 -15.72 -12.86
C GLN A 115 -12.97 -15.83 -13.69
N LEU A 116 -13.25 -14.80 -14.49
CA LEU A 116 -14.38 -14.81 -15.41
C LEU A 116 -14.28 -15.94 -16.44
N LEU A 117 -13.08 -16.20 -16.96
CA LEU A 117 -12.82 -17.30 -17.89
C LEU A 117 -13.04 -18.66 -17.21
N VAL A 118 -12.56 -18.85 -15.97
CA VAL A 118 -12.79 -20.09 -15.21
C VAL A 118 -14.29 -20.35 -15.01
N VAL A 119 -15.06 -19.34 -14.62
CA VAL A 119 -16.51 -19.43 -14.47
C VAL A 119 -17.18 -19.80 -15.81
N THR A 120 -16.67 -19.25 -16.92
CA THR A 120 -17.17 -19.55 -18.26
C THR A 120 -16.85 -20.97 -18.70
N LEU A 121 -15.70 -21.53 -18.29
CA LEU A 121 -15.30 -22.90 -18.61
C LEU A 121 -16.05 -23.95 -17.78
N ILE A 122 -16.26 -23.68 -16.47
CA ILE A 122 -17.02 -24.54 -15.56
C ILE A 122 -18.49 -24.61 -15.98
N ASN A 123 -19.05 -23.48 -16.41
CA ASN A 123 -20.40 -23.34 -16.96
C ASN A 123 -21.50 -24.06 -16.16
N ASP A 124 -21.54 -23.83 -14.82
CA ASP A 124 -22.63 -24.34 -13.98
C ASP A 124 -23.95 -23.61 -14.37
N PRO A 125 -24.97 -24.29 -14.90
CA PRO A 125 -26.20 -23.66 -15.38
C PRO A 125 -26.94 -22.85 -14.31
N HIS A 126 -26.77 -23.18 -13.04
CA HIS A 126 -27.46 -22.52 -11.93
C HIS A 126 -26.70 -21.31 -11.38
N ARG A 127 -25.39 -21.30 -11.46
CA ARG A 127 -24.53 -20.29 -10.83
C ARG A 127 -23.82 -19.36 -11.83
N TYR A 128 -23.59 -19.84 -13.05
CA TYR A 128 -22.82 -19.12 -14.06
C TYR A 128 -23.16 -17.64 -14.16
N ARG A 129 -24.45 -17.33 -14.28
CA ARG A 129 -24.89 -15.94 -14.51
C ARG A 129 -24.61 -15.04 -13.31
N LEU A 130 -24.83 -15.53 -12.09
CA LEU A 130 -24.56 -14.81 -10.86
C LEU A 130 -23.05 -14.59 -10.65
N GLU A 131 -22.24 -15.61 -10.87
CA GLU A 131 -20.79 -15.52 -10.75
C GLU A 131 -20.20 -14.64 -11.85
N ALA A 132 -20.69 -14.72 -13.09
CA ALA A 132 -20.28 -13.82 -14.16
C ALA A 132 -20.61 -12.36 -13.84
N TYR A 133 -21.82 -12.06 -13.33
CA TYR A 133 -22.18 -10.71 -12.90
C TYR A 133 -21.26 -10.18 -11.80
N ARG A 134 -20.92 -11.02 -10.83
CA ARG A 134 -19.98 -10.67 -9.77
C ARG A 134 -18.64 -10.21 -10.37
N TRP A 135 -18.01 -11.02 -11.19
CA TRP A 135 -16.70 -10.70 -11.76
C TRP A 135 -16.75 -9.53 -12.74
N LEU A 136 -17.81 -9.41 -13.53
CA LEU A 136 -18.00 -8.27 -14.42
C LEU A 136 -18.20 -6.96 -13.64
N SER A 137 -18.90 -7.00 -12.51
CA SER A 137 -19.05 -5.82 -11.64
C SER A 137 -17.71 -5.40 -11.04
N GLU A 138 -16.88 -6.35 -10.59
CA GLU A 138 -15.52 -6.08 -10.11
C GLU A 138 -14.63 -5.48 -11.23
N ILE A 139 -14.74 -5.98 -12.45
CA ILE A 139 -14.04 -5.43 -13.63
C ILE A 139 -14.48 -3.97 -13.87
N LEU A 140 -15.78 -3.68 -13.84
CA LEU A 140 -16.29 -2.31 -14.03
C LEU A 140 -15.81 -1.37 -12.93
N LEU A 141 -15.80 -1.81 -11.67
CA LEU A 141 -15.24 -1.04 -10.53
C LEU A 141 -13.74 -0.77 -10.73
N LEU A 142 -12.99 -1.76 -11.14
CA LEU A 142 -11.56 -1.58 -11.41
C LEU A 142 -11.33 -0.60 -12.58
N LEU A 143 -12.12 -0.70 -13.67
CA LEU A 143 -12.04 0.22 -14.80
C LEU A 143 -12.31 1.66 -14.36
N THR A 144 -13.38 1.89 -13.59
CA THR A 144 -13.74 3.23 -13.12
C THR A 144 -12.73 3.82 -12.17
N SER A 145 -12.03 3.00 -11.40
CA SER A 145 -11.06 3.48 -10.42
C SER A 145 -9.64 3.69 -10.97
N ARG A 146 -9.26 2.99 -12.07
CA ARG A 146 -7.86 2.91 -12.49
C ARG A 146 -7.56 3.14 -13.96
N PHE A 147 -8.53 2.94 -14.84
CA PHE A 147 -8.34 3.01 -16.30
C PHE A 147 -9.04 4.20 -16.93
N GLN A 148 -9.61 5.09 -16.12
CA GLN A 148 -10.30 6.28 -16.61
C GLN A 148 -9.35 7.23 -17.33
N GLN A 149 -9.80 7.70 -18.47
CA GLN A 149 -9.20 8.81 -19.20
C GLN A 149 -10.28 9.85 -19.54
N PRO A 150 -9.92 11.13 -19.71
CA PRO A 150 -10.86 12.11 -20.21
C PRO A 150 -11.49 11.64 -21.53
N ALA A 151 -12.81 11.64 -21.61
CA ALA A 151 -13.51 11.14 -22.80
C ALA A 151 -13.05 11.89 -24.07
N ARG A 152 -12.52 11.15 -25.04
CA ARG A 152 -12.02 11.70 -26.31
C ARG A 152 -13.15 12.06 -27.32
N MET A 153 -14.32 12.45 -26.83
CA MET A 153 -15.53 12.62 -27.66
C MET A 153 -15.44 13.69 -28.77
N LEU A 154 -14.46 14.57 -28.73
CA LEU A 154 -14.27 15.62 -29.73
C LEU A 154 -12.89 15.56 -30.43
N SER A 155 -12.12 14.53 -30.21
CA SER A 155 -10.71 14.49 -30.66
C SER A 155 -10.50 13.91 -32.05
N ARG A 156 -11.51 13.84 -32.90
CA ARG A 156 -11.31 13.43 -34.31
C ARG A 156 -10.46 14.44 -35.12
N GLU A 157 -10.20 15.65 -34.55
CA GLU A 157 -9.42 16.69 -35.21
C GLU A 157 -8.32 17.32 -34.30
N LEU A 158 -8.14 16.84 -33.08
CA LEU A 158 -7.25 17.48 -32.11
C LEU A 158 -6.02 16.62 -31.88
N SER A 159 -4.96 16.94 -32.62
CA SER A 159 -3.65 16.33 -32.48
C SER A 159 -3.08 16.46 -31.06
N SER A 160 -2.14 15.60 -30.71
CA SER A 160 -1.43 15.40 -29.44
C SER A 160 -0.72 16.64 -28.82
N ALA A 161 -1.11 17.85 -29.15
CA ALA A 161 -0.43 19.09 -28.82
C ALA A 161 -1.29 20.12 -28.07
N HIS A 162 -2.34 19.70 -27.33
CA HIS A 162 -3.04 20.67 -26.47
C HIS A 162 -2.16 21.07 -25.28
N SER A 163 -2.11 22.37 -25.02
CA SER A 163 -1.47 22.85 -23.81
C SER A 163 -2.15 22.20 -22.59
N LYS A 164 -1.35 21.84 -21.56
CA LYS A 164 -1.85 21.27 -20.27
C LYS A 164 -3.01 22.10 -19.68
N ARG A 165 -3.07 23.39 -20.03
CA ARG A 165 -4.13 24.30 -19.60
C ARG A 165 -5.46 24.05 -20.31
N ILE A 166 -5.47 23.88 -21.63
CA ILE A 166 -6.70 23.54 -22.37
C ILE A 166 -7.23 22.18 -21.99
N ALA A 167 -6.37 21.19 -21.70
CA ALA A 167 -6.78 19.91 -21.18
C ALA A 167 -7.56 20.04 -19.86
N ARG A 168 -7.06 20.83 -18.89
CA ARG A 168 -7.78 21.11 -17.62
C ARG A 168 -9.11 21.85 -17.84
N VAL A 169 -9.12 22.80 -18.77
CA VAL A 169 -10.36 23.53 -19.15
C VAL A 169 -11.42 22.56 -19.69
N ILE A 170 -11.04 21.65 -20.59
CA ILE A 170 -11.94 20.63 -21.16
C ILE A 170 -12.43 19.67 -20.06
N GLU A 171 -11.55 19.21 -19.19
CA GLU A 171 -11.89 18.37 -18.04
C GLU A 171 -12.94 19.03 -17.14
N ARG A 172 -12.73 20.32 -16.82
CA ARG A 172 -13.67 21.09 -15.99
C ARG A 172 -15.02 21.30 -16.69
N ILE A 173 -15.03 21.54 -17.99
CA ILE A 173 -16.27 21.61 -18.78
C ILE A 173 -17.00 20.28 -18.72
N ASN A 174 -16.30 19.15 -18.91
CA ASN A 174 -16.87 17.81 -18.87
C ASN A 174 -17.44 17.45 -17.50
N ALA A 175 -16.81 17.93 -16.42
CA ALA A 175 -17.31 17.73 -15.04
C ALA A 175 -18.56 18.56 -14.71
N SER A 176 -18.84 19.63 -15.46
CA SER A 176 -19.86 20.63 -15.06
C SER A 176 -20.83 21.03 -16.20
N TYR A 177 -20.77 20.40 -17.37
CA TYR A 177 -21.53 20.78 -18.56
C TYR A 177 -23.05 20.83 -18.36
N SER A 178 -23.59 20.07 -17.42
CA SER A 178 -25.02 20.05 -17.11
C SER A 178 -25.50 21.30 -16.38
N ARG A 179 -24.59 22.07 -15.78
CA ARG A 179 -24.87 23.33 -15.09
C ARG A 179 -24.64 24.53 -16.01
N ARG A 180 -25.00 25.73 -15.55
CA ARG A 180 -24.65 26.97 -16.25
C ARG A 180 -23.17 27.23 -16.04
N ILE A 181 -22.40 27.14 -17.11
CA ILE A 181 -20.96 27.41 -17.13
C ILE A 181 -20.73 28.66 -17.99
N THR A 182 -19.97 29.61 -17.49
CA THR A 182 -19.56 30.80 -18.23
C THR A 182 -18.05 30.75 -18.51
N LEU A 183 -17.65 31.37 -19.60
CA LEU A 183 -16.24 31.51 -19.95
C LEU A 183 -15.48 32.29 -18.88
N ALA A 184 -16.14 33.28 -18.26
CA ALA A 184 -15.61 34.07 -17.16
C ALA A 184 -15.20 33.20 -15.96
N GLU A 185 -16.07 32.29 -15.53
CA GLU A 185 -15.80 31.40 -14.41
C GLU A 185 -14.60 30.49 -14.67
N ILE A 186 -14.50 29.95 -15.89
CA ILE A 186 -13.37 29.11 -16.25
C ILE A 186 -12.08 29.93 -16.40
N ALA A 187 -12.14 31.09 -16.99
CA ALA A 187 -11.00 32.00 -17.13
C ALA A 187 -10.44 32.43 -15.75
N ALA A 188 -11.34 32.79 -14.83
CA ALA A 188 -10.97 33.10 -13.45
C ALA A 188 -10.29 31.93 -12.75
N SER A 189 -10.78 30.72 -12.94
CA SER A 189 -10.19 29.52 -12.33
C SER A 189 -8.82 29.13 -12.88
N GLU A 190 -8.50 29.55 -14.09
CA GLU A 190 -7.18 29.32 -14.73
C GLU A 190 -6.29 30.57 -14.64
N TYR A 191 -6.73 31.62 -13.91
CA TYR A 191 -6.02 32.86 -13.70
C TYR A 191 -5.65 33.58 -15.02
N VAL A 192 -6.60 33.62 -15.96
CA VAL A 192 -6.42 34.28 -17.28
C VAL A 192 -7.63 35.15 -17.63
N SER A 193 -7.46 36.05 -18.59
CA SER A 193 -8.58 36.84 -19.10
C SER A 193 -9.50 36.00 -20.01
N GLU A 194 -10.80 36.32 -20.03
CA GLU A 194 -11.77 35.67 -20.91
C GLU A 194 -11.37 35.75 -22.37
N ALA A 195 -10.92 36.96 -22.81
CA ALA A 195 -10.51 37.18 -24.17
C ALA A 195 -9.29 36.32 -24.59
N TRP A 196 -8.37 36.12 -23.70
CA TRP A 196 -7.21 35.25 -23.91
C TRP A 196 -7.64 33.77 -23.98
N LEU A 197 -8.44 33.32 -23.02
CA LEU A 197 -8.94 31.92 -22.96
C LEU A 197 -9.79 31.62 -24.21
N SER A 198 -10.68 32.53 -24.62
CA SER A 198 -11.51 32.35 -25.80
C SER A 198 -10.69 32.16 -27.08
N ARG A 199 -9.63 32.96 -27.25
CA ARG A 199 -8.71 32.82 -28.40
C ARG A 199 -7.93 31.53 -28.35
N LEU A 200 -7.36 31.17 -27.19
CA LEU A 200 -6.61 29.93 -27.01
C LEU A 200 -7.49 28.71 -27.24
N PHE A 201 -8.70 28.68 -26.64
CA PHE A 201 -9.65 27.60 -26.79
C PHE A 201 -10.03 27.39 -28.25
N ARG A 202 -10.37 28.48 -28.97
CA ARG A 202 -10.68 28.38 -30.40
C ARG A 202 -9.48 27.96 -31.24
N LYS A 203 -8.28 28.39 -30.89
CA LYS A 203 -7.04 28.02 -31.61
C LYS A 203 -6.75 26.52 -31.43
N GLU A 204 -6.87 26.00 -30.22
CA GLU A 204 -6.49 24.62 -29.90
C GLU A 204 -7.64 23.63 -30.08
N VAL A 205 -8.90 24.01 -29.82
CA VAL A 205 -10.07 23.15 -29.92
C VAL A 205 -10.77 23.25 -31.29
N GLY A 206 -10.43 24.25 -32.10
CA GLY A 206 -10.99 24.46 -33.43
C GLY A 206 -12.37 25.15 -33.44
N ILE A 207 -13.13 25.09 -32.34
CA ILE A 207 -14.46 25.71 -32.20
C ILE A 207 -14.51 26.64 -30.99
N SER A 208 -15.47 27.56 -31.00
CA SER A 208 -15.61 28.48 -29.86
C SER A 208 -16.20 27.76 -28.64
N PHE A 209 -15.89 28.25 -27.43
CA PHE A 209 -16.46 27.78 -26.18
C PHE A 209 -18.01 27.74 -26.20
N MET A 210 -18.62 28.78 -26.81
CA MET A 210 -20.08 28.85 -26.94
C MET A 210 -20.68 27.82 -27.89
N GLN A 211 -19.89 27.29 -28.79
CA GLN A 211 -20.29 26.16 -29.68
C GLN A 211 -20.01 24.81 -29.09
N TYR A 212 -18.97 24.69 -28.27
CA TYR A 212 -18.51 23.45 -27.66
C TYR A 212 -19.54 22.90 -26.67
N ILE A 213 -20.01 23.70 -25.71
CA ILE A 213 -20.92 23.25 -24.65
C ILE A 213 -22.26 22.73 -25.21
N PRO A 214 -22.98 23.43 -26.12
CA PRO A 214 -24.20 22.89 -26.68
C PRO A 214 -24.03 21.60 -27.49
N ARG A 215 -22.88 21.43 -28.14
CA ARG A 215 -22.54 20.22 -28.89
C ARG A 215 -22.33 19.05 -27.93
N LEU A 216 -21.55 19.24 -26.86
CA LEU A 216 -21.34 18.25 -25.80
C LEU A 216 -22.67 17.82 -25.15
N ARG A 217 -23.55 18.79 -24.83
CA ARG A 217 -24.88 18.50 -24.26
C ARG A 217 -25.75 17.66 -25.20
N LEU A 218 -25.69 17.91 -26.51
CA LEU A 218 -26.44 17.14 -27.50
C LEU A 218 -25.94 15.70 -27.62
N GLU A 219 -24.62 15.51 -27.59
CA GLU A 219 -24.02 14.16 -27.59
C GLU A 219 -24.46 13.36 -26.37
N LYS A 220 -24.40 13.98 -25.19
CA LYS A 220 -24.88 13.36 -23.94
C LYS A 220 -26.39 13.09 -23.95
N ALA A 221 -27.18 13.97 -24.57
CA ALA A 221 -28.61 13.74 -24.74
C ALA A 221 -28.89 12.58 -25.70
N ALA A 222 -28.13 12.46 -26.79
CA ALA A 222 -28.25 11.33 -27.74
C ALA A 222 -27.93 10.00 -27.02
N ASP A 223 -26.92 9.98 -26.17
CA ASP A 223 -26.56 8.82 -25.36
C ASP A 223 -27.69 8.45 -24.38
N ALA A 224 -28.23 9.42 -23.65
CA ALA A 224 -29.34 9.20 -22.73
C ALA A 224 -30.60 8.68 -23.46
N LEU A 225 -30.84 9.17 -24.69
CA LEU A 225 -31.94 8.68 -25.54
C LEU A 225 -31.74 7.24 -26.05
N ARG A 226 -30.48 6.85 -26.27
CA ARG A 226 -30.11 5.50 -26.69
C ARG A 226 -30.23 4.48 -25.58
N LEU A 227 -29.76 4.89 -24.38
CA LEU A 227 -29.47 3.97 -23.27
C LEU A 227 -30.61 3.89 -22.25
N THR A 228 -31.47 4.90 -22.16
CA THR A 228 -32.47 5.00 -21.10
C THR A 228 -33.89 5.21 -21.66
N ASN A 229 -34.90 4.84 -20.87
CA ASN A 229 -36.30 5.14 -21.14
C ASN A 229 -36.81 6.42 -20.48
N ARG A 230 -35.90 7.29 -19.95
CA ARG A 230 -36.27 8.50 -19.26
C ARG A 230 -37.11 9.43 -20.13
N PRO A 231 -38.04 10.17 -19.55
CA PRO A 231 -38.81 11.17 -20.27
C PRO A 231 -37.92 12.23 -20.91
N LEU A 232 -38.32 12.76 -22.09
CA LEU A 232 -37.51 13.75 -22.81
C LEU A 232 -37.26 15.01 -21.99
N HIS A 233 -38.21 15.43 -21.16
CA HIS A 233 -38.05 16.60 -20.30
C HIS A 233 -36.99 16.38 -19.21
N GLN A 234 -36.92 15.17 -18.68
CA GLN A 234 -35.90 14.80 -17.69
C GLN A 234 -34.51 14.77 -18.32
N ILE A 235 -34.37 14.16 -19.51
CA ILE A 235 -33.10 14.17 -20.23
C ILE A 235 -32.65 15.60 -20.55
N ALA A 236 -33.57 16.44 -21.02
CA ALA A 236 -33.24 17.84 -21.31
C ALA A 236 -32.70 18.57 -20.07
N LEU A 237 -33.35 18.37 -18.92
CA LEU A 237 -32.93 19.00 -17.66
C LEU A 237 -31.56 18.46 -17.19
N GLU A 238 -31.40 17.15 -17.16
CA GLU A 238 -30.15 16.48 -16.72
C GLU A 238 -28.96 16.86 -17.58
N GLN A 239 -29.18 17.07 -18.90
CA GLN A 239 -28.11 17.48 -19.82
C GLN A 239 -27.94 19.01 -19.91
N GLY A 240 -28.58 19.77 -19.03
CA GLY A 240 -28.38 21.21 -18.90
C GLY A 240 -29.04 22.06 -19.98
N PHE A 241 -30.09 21.56 -20.66
CA PHE A 241 -30.90 22.38 -21.56
C PHE A 241 -31.95 23.16 -20.80
N ALA A 242 -32.18 24.41 -21.21
CA ALA A 242 -33.17 25.26 -20.54
C ALA A 242 -34.62 24.76 -20.79
N SER A 243 -34.87 24.00 -21.84
CA SER A 243 -36.18 23.40 -22.12
C SER A 243 -36.06 22.20 -23.05
N THR A 244 -37.05 21.29 -22.99
CA THR A 244 -37.18 20.16 -23.89
C THR A 244 -37.28 20.60 -25.37
N ARG A 245 -37.94 21.74 -25.58
CA ARG A 245 -38.09 22.32 -26.95
C ARG A 245 -36.72 22.71 -27.49
N MET A 246 -35.90 23.40 -26.72
CA MET A 246 -34.57 23.80 -27.15
C MET A 246 -33.66 22.59 -27.44
N MET A 247 -33.71 21.57 -26.61
CA MET A 247 -33.03 20.31 -26.87
C MET A 247 -33.51 19.69 -28.19
N SER A 248 -34.82 19.58 -28.39
CA SER A 248 -35.41 18.93 -29.58
C SER A 248 -35.10 19.68 -30.88
N ASP A 249 -35.17 21.00 -30.87
CA ASP A 249 -34.85 21.81 -32.04
C ASP A 249 -33.37 21.71 -32.44
N ARG A 250 -32.46 21.73 -31.46
CA ARG A 250 -31.02 21.53 -31.72
C ARG A 250 -30.69 20.09 -32.12
N PHE A 251 -31.36 19.12 -31.51
CA PHE A 251 -31.22 17.70 -31.82
C PHE A 251 -31.61 17.40 -33.27
N ARG A 252 -32.76 17.96 -33.73
CA ARG A 252 -33.22 17.80 -35.09
C ARG A 252 -32.26 18.42 -36.11
N ARG A 253 -31.64 19.57 -35.79
CA ARG A 253 -30.64 20.21 -36.67
C ARG A 253 -29.38 19.36 -36.86
N VAL A 254 -28.96 18.63 -35.82
CA VAL A 254 -27.71 17.85 -35.83
C VAL A 254 -27.94 16.43 -36.36
N HIS A 255 -29.05 15.80 -35.95
CA HIS A 255 -29.33 14.41 -36.26
C HIS A 255 -30.38 14.21 -37.36
N ASN A 256 -30.91 15.25 -37.96
CA ASN A 256 -31.98 15.24 -39.00
C ASN A 256 -33.26 14.51 -38.59
N MET A 257 -33.47 14.25 -37.29
CA MET A 257 -34.65 13.60 -36.71
C MET A 257 -34.93 14.11 -35.31
N SER A 258 -36.17 14.00 -34.84
CA SER A 258 -36.51 14.40 -33.47
C SER A 258 -35.97 13.37 -32.46
N PRO A 259 -35.76 13.80 -31.17
CA PRO A 259 -35.36 12.88 -30.10
C PRO A 259 -36.30 11.67 -29.93
N GLY A 260 -37.60 11.86 -30.16
CA GLY A 260 -38.60 10.80 -30.08
C GLY A 260 -38.47 9.79 -31.25
N GLU A 261 -38.28 10.28 -32.47
CA GLU A 261 -38.04 9.45 -33.65
C GLU A 261 -36.71 8.69 -33.52
N PHE A 262 -35.66 9.36 -33.02
CA PHE A 262 -34.37 8.75 -32.76
C PHE A 262 -34.47 7.58 -31.75
N ARG A 263 -35.24 7.75 -30.68
CA ARG A 263 -35.53 6.68 -29.71
C ARG A 263 -36.37 5.57 -30.32
N LYS A 264 -37.38 5.88 -31.15
CA LYS A 264 -38.26 4.88 -31.82
C LYS A 264 -37.49 4.08 -32.86
N ALA A 265 -36.68 4.72 -33.69
CA ALA A 265 -35.89 4.04 -34.71
C ALA A 265 -35.00 2.94 -34.12
N ARG A 266 -34.50 3.15 -32.92
CA ARG A 266 -33.73 2.14 -32.19
C ARG A 266 -34.59 1.04 -31.55
N ARG A 267 -35.84 1.31 -31.18
CA ARG A 267 -36.77 0.28 -30.65
C ARG A 267 -37.31 -0.64 -31.72
N GLN A 268 -37.48 -0.14 -32.94
CA GLN A 268 -38.05 -0.91 -34.05
C GLN A 268 -37.05 -1.83 -34.75
N HIS A 269 -35.74 -1.63 -34.50
CA HIS A 269 -34.68 -2.47 -35.02
C HIS A 269 -33.74 -2.96 -33.91
N PRO A 270 -34.22 -3.81 -32.97
CA PRO A 270 -33.31 -4.43 -32.00
C PRO A 270 -32.27 -5.34 -32.67
N GLU A 271 -32.57 -5.81 -33.94
CA GLU A 271 -31.64 -6.60 -34.74
C GLU A 271 -30.59 -5.77 -35.52
N ALA A 272 -30.83 -4.48 -35.73
CA ALA A 272 -29.81 -3.61 -36.35
C ALA A 272 -28.65 -3.30 -35.40
N ALA A 273 -28.81 -3.61 -34.10
CA ALA A 273 -27.72 -3.68 -33.14
C ALA A 273 -27.06 -5.08 -33.07
N ARG A 274 -27.65 -6.09 -33.73
CA ARG A 274 -26.94 -7.32 -34.07
C ARG A 274 -25.95 -6.95 -35.17
N ILE A 275 -24.72 -6.94 -34.80
CA ILE A 275 -23.54 -6.84 -35.62
C ILE A 275 -23.86 -7.50 -36.99
N ARG A 276 -23.82 -6.72 -38.04
CA ARG A 276 -23.60 -7.29 -39.39
C ARG A 276 -22.19 -7.90 -39.32
N THR A 277 -22.12 -9.15 -38.86
CA THR A 277 -20.95 -9.97 -39.03
C THR A 277 -20.70 -10.04 -40.52
N ASP A 278 -19.74 -9.26 -40.95
CA ASP A 278 -19.26 -9.36 -42.33
C ASP A 278 -18.79 -10.81 -42.53
N ARG A 279 -19.11 -11.39 -43.69
CA ARG A 279 -18.74 -12.77 -44.10
C ARG A 279 -17.22 -13.04 -44.08
N ARG A 280 -16.40 -12.15 -43.53
CA ARG A 280 -14.94 -12.19 -43.47
C ARG A 280 -14.35 -12.45 -42.07
N GLU A 281 -15.16 -12.68 -41.03
CA GLU A 281 -14.60 -13.03 -39.71
C GLU A 281 -14.02 -14.45 -39.75
N GLN A 282 -12.72 -14.56 -39.42
CA GLN A 282 -12.01 -15.82 -39.31
C GLN A 282 -11.70 -16.10 -37.84
N ARG A 283 -12.45 -17.06 -37.27
CA ARG A 283 -12.33 -17.45 -35.87
C ARG A 283 -12.29 -18.96 -35.76
N TYR A 284 -11.37 -19.48 -34.95
CA TYR A 284 -11.21 -20.93 -34.79
C TYR A 284 -11.35 -21.30 -33.29
N PRO A 285 -11.97 -22.45 -32.98
CA PRO A 285 -12.06 -22.92 -31.60
C PRO A 285 -10.69 -23.29 -31.08
N VAL A 286 -10.45 -22.99 -29.77
CA VAL A 286 -9.25 -23.40 -29.03
C VAL A 286 -9.58 -24.69 -28.27
N ALA A 287 -8.66 -25.66 -28.29
CA ALA A 287 -8.80 -26.90 -27.56
C ALA A 287 -8.79 -26.67 -26.02
N LEU A 288 -9.61 -27.45 -25.30
CA LEU A 288 -9.80 -27.26 -23.84
C LEU A 288 -8.53 -27.55 -23.04
N ASP A 289 -7.76 -28.56 -23.44
CA ASP A 289 -6.49 -28.91 -22.81
C ASP A 289 -5.49 -27.75 -22.92
N LYS A 290 -5.44 -27.06 -24.04
CA LYS A 290 -4.63 -25.86 -24.23
C LYS A 290 -5.10 -24.72 -23.34
N LEU A 291 -6.41 -24.53 -23.17
CA LEU A 291 -6.94 -23.51 -22.25
C LEU A 291 -6.59 -23.80 -20.80
N PHE A 292 -6.69 -25.07 -20.38
CA PHE A 292 -6.28 -25.47 -19.03
C PHE A 292 -4.78 -25.32 -18.81
N SER A 293 -3.94 -25.60 -19.80
CA SER A 293 -2.49 -25.38 -19.68
C SER A 293 -2.16 -23.88 -19.49
N LEU A 294 -2.80 -22.99 -20.24
CA LEU A 294 -2.63 -21.54 -20.15
C LEU A 294 -3.14 -20.96 -18.81
N LEU A 295 -4.15 -21.58 -18.21
CA LEU A 295 -4.64 -21.20 -16.88
C LEU A 295 -3.73 -21.71 -15.75
N ASN A 296 -3.04 -22.81 -15.97
CA ASN A 296 -2.13 -23.44 -14.98
C ASN A 296 -0.67 -22.97 -15.13
N GLU A 297 -0.28 -22.32 -16.21
CA GLU A 297 1.03 -21.69 -16.27
C GLU A 297 1.12 -20.60 -15.20
N PRO A 298 2.19 -20.64 -14.36
CA PRO A 298 2.40 -19.58 -13.38
C PRO A 298 2.85 -18.31 -14.11
N VAL A 299 1.92 -17.60 -14.73
CA VAL A 299 2.10 -16.23 -15.21
C VAL A 299 2.23 -15.25 -14.04
N VAL A 300 2.61 -15.76 -12.88
CA VAL A 300 2.76 -15.02 -11.66
C VAL A 300 4.18 -15.06 -11.16
N ARG A 301 5.07 -14.50 -11.95
CA ARG A 301 6.29 -13.95 -11.36
C ARG A 301 5.99 -12.55 -10.86
N GLY A 302 5.13 -12.40 -9.85
CA GLY A 302 4.83 -11.08 -9.28
C GLY A 302 3.73 -11.04 -8.23
N TRP A 303 2.79 -11.97 -8.22
CA TRP A 303 1.69 -12.00 -7.24
C TRP A 303 1.77 -13.31 -6.45
N GLY A 304 1.88 -13.18 -5.12
CA GLY A 304 1.88 -14.34 -4.26
C GLY A 304 0.63 -15.19 -4.47
N ALA A 305 0.85 -16.47 -4.69
CA ALA A 305 -0.09 -17.58 -4.70
C ALA A 305 -1.47 -17.33 -5.32
N SER A 306 -1.70 -17.86 -6.50
CA SER A 306 -3.03 -18.01 -7.10
C SER A 306 -3.94 -18.82 -6.15
N PRO A 307 -5.12 -18.33 -5.77
CA PRO A 307 -6.01 -19.03 -4.83
C PRO A 307 -6.72 -20.27 -5.40
N LEU A 308 -6.47 -20.60 -6.67
CA LEU A 308 -7.03 -21.79 -7.33
C LEU A 308 -6.08 -23.01 -7.33
N VAL A 309 -4.84 -22.84 -6.89
CA VAL A 309 -4.02 -23.98 -6.53
C VAL A 309 -4.52 -24.40 -5.14
N VAL A 310 -5.46 -25.32 -5.12
CA VAL A 310 -5.62 -26.22 -3.98
C VAL A 310 -4.27 -26.92 -3.87
N HIS A 311 -3.34 -26.29 -3.14
CA HIS A 311 -2.12 -26.96 -2.74
C HIS A 311 -2.61 -28.22 -2.02
N PRO A 312 -2.15 -29.41 -2.40
CA PRO A 312 -2.49 -30.59 -1.66
C PRO A 312 -2.21 -30.26 -0.20
N GLN A 313 -3.21 -30.43 0.65
CA GLN A 313 -3.15 -30.15 2.08
C GLN A 313 -2.06 -31.06 2.66
N GLN A 314 -0.83 -30.60 2.58
CA GLN A 314 0.31 -31.35 3.09
C GLN A 314 0.36 -31.09 4.58
N GLU A 315 -0.08 -32.07 5.34
CA GLU A 315 0.05 -32.04 6.79
C GLU A 315 1.53 -31.91 7.16
N GLN A 316 1.90 -30.85 7.81
CA GLN A 316 3.26 -30.66 8.30
C GLN A 316 3.42 -31.39 9.66
N ARG A 317 4.18 -32.49 9.68
CA ARG A 317 4.47 -33.24 10.88
C ARG A 317 5.82 -32.84 11.45
N LEU A 318 5.83 -32.32 12.67
CA LEU A 318 7.03 -31.87 13.38
C LEU A 318 7.22 -32.81 14.59
N ASP A 319 8.26 -33.65 14.56
CA ASP A 319 8.62 -34.52 15.65
C ASP A 319 9.57 -33.78 16.61
N LEU A 320 9.03 -33.31 17.73
CA LEU A 320 9.75 -32.46 18.69
C LEU A 320 10.96 -33.14 19.33
N GLU A 321 11.02 -34.48 19.33
CA GLU A 321 12.13 -35.25 19.88
C GLU A 321 13.30 -35.36 18.89
N GLN A 322 13.03 -35.24 17.58
CA GLN A 322 14.00 -35.36 16.51
C GLN A 322 14.52 -34.00 16.00
N LEU A 323 13.84 -32.88 16.35
CA LEU A 323 14.24 -31.57 15.93
C LEU A 323 15.46 -31.03 16.69
N ASN A 324 16.52 -30.75 15.96
CA ASN A 324 17.71 -30.07 16.50
C ASN A 324 17.52 -28.56 16.47
N PRO A 325 18.01 -27.81 17.47
CA PRO A 325 17.96 -26.35 17.47
C PRO A 325 18.72 -25.76 16.29
N LEU A 326 18.07 -24.87 15.55
CA LEU A 326 18.68 -24.05 14.49
C LEU A 326 19.55 -22.93 15.08
N SER A 327 19.13 -22.39 16.24
CA SER A 327 19.87 -21.39 17.00
C SER A 327 19.52 -21.50 18.48
N ALA A 328 20.46 -21.11 19.34
CA ALA A 328 20.32 -21.17 20.81
C ALA A 328 19.25 -20.21 21.35
N SER A 329 18.99 -19.11 20.65
CA SER A 329 17.95 -18.14 21.02
C SER A 329 17.60 -17.25 19.84
N LEU A 330 16.40 -16.68 19.88
CA LEU A 330 16.03 -15.58 19.00
C LEU A 330 16.84 -14.33 19.38
N ARG A 331 17.59 -13.81 18.42
CA ARG A 331 18.25 -12.54 18.59
C ARG A 331 17.19 -11.44 18.62
N ARG A 332 17.36 -10.47 19.52
CA ARG A 332 16.47 -9.31 19.64
C ARG A 332 17.25 -8.04 19.34
N MET A 333 16.68 -7.23 18.45
CA MET A 333 17.13 -5.87 18.29
C MET A 333 16.57 -5.00 19.42
N ARG A 334 17.26 -3.93 19.77
CA ARG A 334 16.83 -2.94 20.74
C ARG A 334 15.82 -1.99 20.09
N VAL A 335 14.84 -1.54 20.87
CA VAL A 335 13.77 -0.64 20.41
C VAL A 335 14.05 0.77 20.92
N VAL A 336 14.05 1.74 20.01
CA VAL A 336 14.04 3.17 20.37
C VAL A 336 12.74 3.81 19.90
N ILE A 337 12.27 4.76 20.69
CA ILE A 337 11.05 5.50 20.36
C ILE A 337 11.42 6.88 19.84
N THR A 338 10.97 7.18 18.63
CA THR A 338 11.20 8.47 17.99
C THR A 338 10.13 9.48 18.41
N LEU A 339 10.60 10.63 18.87
CA LEU A 339 9.82 11.84 19.14
C LEU A 339 10.30 12.95 18.21
N ARG A 340 9.50 13.98 18.04
CA ARG A 340 9.89 15.11 17.21
C ARG A 340 10.88 16.02 17.91
N GLU A 341 10.48 16.59 19.02
CA GLU A 341 11.22 17.61 19.74
C GLU A 341 11.47 17.21 21.21
N LEU A 342 12.43 17.84 21.86
CA LEU A 342 12.72 17.58 23.27
C LEU A 342 11.55 17.97 24.19
N ASP A 343 10.78 18.99 23.85
CA ASP A 343 9.66 19.44 24.68
C ASP A 343 8.43 18.52 24.60
N ASP A 344 8.36 17.59 23.65
CA ASP A 344 7.39 16.49 23.68
C ASP A 344 7.46 15.72 24.99
N LEU A 345 8.68 15.56 25.54
CA LEU A 345 8.91 14.89 26.83
C LEU A 345 8.45 15.69 28.06
N LEU A 346 8.08 16.96 27.92
CA LEU A 346 7.47 17.75 28.99
C LEU A 346 5.97 17.46 29.11
N ARG A 347 5.38 16.82 28.14
CA ARG A 347 3.96 16.45 28.13
C ARG A 347 3.73 15.19 28.94
N GLU A 348 2.79 15.28 29.87
CA GLU A 348 2.46 14.17 30.77
C GLU A 348 1.89 12.96 30.00
N ASP A 349 1.03 13.19 28.99
CA ASP A 349 0.48 12.14 28.15
C ASP A 349 1.56 11.37 27.38
N VAL A 350 2.60 12.05 26.89
CA VAL A 350 3.75 11.43 26.22
C VAL A 350 4.53 10.54 27.19
N ARG A 351 4.81 11.03 28.41
CA ARG A 351 5.52 10.25 29.43
C ARG A 351 4.77 9.00 29.85
N GLN A 352 3.46 9.14 30.12
CA GLN A 352 2.59 8.02 30.48
C GLN A 352 2.52 6.97 29.36
N ASN A 353 2.42 7.40 28.11
CA ASN A 353 2.42 6.50 26.97
C ASN A 353 3.76 5.75 26.81
N LEU A 354 4.89 6.44 27.01
CA LEU A 354 6.21 5.80 26.98
C LEU A 354 6.36 4.77 28.12
N GLU A 355 5.89 5.07 29.30
CA GLU A 355 5.91 4.14 30.44
C GLU A 355 5.03 2.91 30.17
N ALA A 356 3.82 3.11 29.67
CA ALA A 356 2.92 2.01 29.32
C ALA A 356 3.49 1.12 28.20
N ILE A 357 4.16 1.71 27.21
CA ILE A 357 4.85 0.94 26.18
C ILE A 357 5.99 0.14 26.79
N ASN A 358 6.80 0.75 27.65
CA ASN A 358 7.98 0.10 28.25
C ASN A 358 7.63 -1.09 29.15
N GLU A 359 6.45 -1.14 29.74
CA GLU A 359 5.98 -2.29 30.50
C GLU A 359 5.81 -3.54 29.63
N ALA A 360 5.42 -3.35 28.38
CA ALA A 360 5.13 -4.44 27.45
C ALA A 360 6.26 -4.68 26.43
N ILE A 361 6.93 -3.61 26.00
CA ILE A 361 7.98 -3.59 24.98
C ILE A 361 9.16 -2.81 25.58
N PRO A 362 10.23 -3.47 26.05
CA PRO A 362 11.37 -2.80 26.64
C PRO A 362 11.98 -1.76 25.69
N ILE A 363 12.06 -0.52 26.15
CA ILE A 363 12.62 0.62 25.43
C ILE A 363 14.09 0.78 25.81
N GLU A 364 14.98 0.83 24.83
CA GLU A 364 16.41 1.13 25.04
C GLU A 364 16.66 2.62 25.19
N GLY A 365 15.91 3.44 24.46
CA GLY A 365 16.10 4.87 24.49
C GLY A 365 15.10 5.65 23.65
N ILE A 366 15.30 6.96 23.63
CA ILE A 366 14.48 7.93 22.91
C ILE A 366 15.32 8.59 21.82
N ASP A 367 14.79 8.58 20.62
CA ASP A 367 15.35 9.22 19.44
C ASP A 367 14.61 10.54 19.18
N ILE A 368 15.35 11.66 19.18
CA ILE A 368 14.78 13.01 19.00
C ILE A 368 15.18 13.54 17.62
N ALA A 369 14.20 13.58 16.71
CA ALA A 369 14.43 13.94 15.30
C ALA A 369 14.87 15.41 15.11
N GLU A 370 14.30 16.34 15.88
CA GLU A 370 14.55 17.78 15.78
C GLU A 370 14.83 18.39 17.18
N PRO A 371 15.92 18.01 17.86
CA PRO A 371 16.14 18.34 19.28
C PRO A 371 16.27 19.83 19.55
N PHE A 372 16.74 20.61 18.57
CA PHE A 372 17.04 22.04 18.73
C PHE A 372 15.98 22.97 18.10
N LEU A 373 14.86 22.42 17.62
CA LEU A 373 13.81 23.21 16.98
C LEU A 373 12.85 23.86 17.99
N SER A 374 12.73 23.29 19.19
CA SER A 374 11.78 23.76 20.21
C SER A 374 12.01 25.22 20.59
N SER A 375 11.04 26.08 20.31
CA SER A 375 11.06 27.49 20.71
C SER A 375 10.85 27.68 22.23
N ARG A 376 10.37 26.66 22.94
CA ARG A 376 10.21 26.69 24.41
C ARG A 376 11.52 26.44 25.14
N LEU A 377 12.38 25.58 24.56
CA LEU A 377 13.67 25.22 25.18
C LEU A 377 14.82 26.07 24.64
N PHE A 378 14.74 26.49 23.36
CA PHE A 378 15.80 27.21 22.64
C PHE A 378 15.28 28.51 22.03
N ALA A 379 14.53 29.29 22.80
CA ALA A 379 14.07 30.63 22.37
C ALA A 379 15.24 31.55 22.02
N THR A 380 15.00 32.56 21.20
CA THR A 380 16.03 33.57 20.89
C THR A 380 16.62 34.18 22.17
N GLY A 381 17.95 34.11 22.33
CA GLY A 381 18.66 34.60 23.53
C GLY A 381 18.65 33.62 24.71
N TRP A 382 18.24 32.35 24.53
CA TRP A 382 18.25 31.34 25.59
C TRP A 382 19.62 31.16 26.24
N ASP A 383 20.67 31.47 25.52
CA ASP A 383 22.07 31.35 25.89
C ASP A 383 22.71 32.69 26.25
N ASP A 384 21.94 33.80 26.31
CA ASP A 384 22.41 35.11 26.76
C ASP A 384 22.48 35.13 28.29
N PRO A 385 23.67 35.38 28.88
CA PRO A 385 23.83 35.46 30.33
C PRO A 385 23.03 36.59 30.99
N GLN A 386 22.63 37.60 30.21
CA GLN A 386 21.83 38.73 30.69
C GLN A 386 20.32 38.46 30.64
N MET A 387 19.90 37.48 29.86
CA MET A 387 18.52 37.06 29.81
C MET A 387 18.25 36.00 30.89
N ALA A 388 17.22 36.17 31.67
CA ALA A 388 16.81 35.20 32.68
C ALA A 388 16.29 33.91 32.04
N GLY A 389 17.19 33.06 31.55
CA GLY A 389 16.90 31.79 30.85
C GLY A 389 16.52 30.64 31.76
N TYR A 390 15.98 30.90 32.96
CA TYR A 390 15.67 29.88 33.96
C TYR A 390 14.73 28.77 33.46
N ALA A 391 13.76 29.11 32.67
CA ALA A 391 12.75 28.16 32.24
C ALA A 391 13.35 27.05 31.35
N CYS A 392 14.28 27.36 30.47
CA CYS A 392 14.93 26.41 29.59
C CYS A 392 15.68 25.32 30.37
N TRP A 393 16.64 25.74 31.21
CA TRP A 393 17.47 24.80 31.96
C TRP A 393 16.68 24.01 33.02
N TYR A 394 15.68 24.60 33.63
CA TYR A 394 14.75 23.87 34.49
C TYR A 394 14.02 22.76 33.73
N ASN A 395 13.46 23.06 32.58
CA ASN A 395 12.75 22.10 31.75
C ASN A 395 13.70 21.01 31.23
N LEU A 396 14.87 21.38 30.73
CA LEU A 396 15.90 20.43 30.31
C LEU A 396 16.33 19.50 31.44
N HIS A 397 16.50 20.05 32.67
CA HIS A 397 16.82 19.27 33.83
C HIS A 397 15.72 18.26 34.16
N GLN A 398 14.46 18.67 34.11
CA GLN A 398 13.31 17.79 34.35
C GLN A 398 13.30 16.61 33.37
N LEU A 399 13.43 16.88 32.08
CA LEU A 399 13.32 15.82 31.06
C LEU A 399 14.55 14.88 31.09
N PHE A 400 15.77 15.40 31.17
CA PHE A 400 16.96 14.54 31.15
C PHE A 400 17.13 13.74 32.47
N THR A 401 16.75 14.30 33.60
CA THR A 401 16.71 13.57 34.87
C THR A 401 15.69 12.45 34.84
N TRP A 402 14.52 12.68 34.22
CA TRP A 402 13.51 11.64 34.07
C TRP A 402 14.00 10.51 33.16
N LEU A 403 14.64 10.84 32.01
CA LEU A 403 15.24 9.85 31.10
C LEU A 403 16.34 9.04 31.78
N ALA A 404 17.23 9.69 32.55
CA ALA A 404 18.29 9.02 33.28
C ALA A 404 17.73 8.07 34.35
N LYS A 405 16.67 8.45 35.08
CA LYS A 405 15.98 7.57 36.03
C LYS A 405 15.41 6.31 35.36
N LYS A 406 14.99 6.40 34.11
CA LYS A 406 14.53 5.25 33.33
C LYS A 406 15.69 4.44 32.73
N GLN A 407 16.91 4.93 32.82
CA GLN A 407 18.11 4.35 32.19
C GLN A 407 18.00 4.27 30.66
N TRP A 408 17.22 5.18 30.06
CA TRP A 408 17.06 5.27 28.62
C TRP A 408 18.16 6.11 27.99
N THR A 409 18.72 5.64 26.91
CA THR A 409 19.62 6.43 26.08
C THR A 409 18.87 7.53 25.34
N VAL A 410 19.55 8.62 25.00
CA VAL A 410 18.97 9.73 24.22
C VAL A 410 19.78 9.92 22.96
N LEU A 411 19.15 9.85 21.82
CA LEU A 411 19.75 10.11 20.54
C LEU A 411 19.32 11.49 20.04
N LEU A 412 20.26 12.40 19.88
CA LEU A 412 20.01 13.77 19.46
C LEU A 412 20.50 13.98 18.03
N HIS A 413 19.57 14.32 17.15
CA HIS A 413 19.88 14.55 15.73
C HIS A 413 20.51 15.92 15.54
N THR A 414 21.52 15.97 14.69
CA THR A 414 22.19 17.18 14.21
C THR A 414 22.28 17.17 12.70
N GLY A 415 22.66 18.26 12.09
CA GLY A 415 22.82 18.34 10.64
C GLY A 415 23.68 19.52 10.21
N VAL A 416 23.83 19.70 8.91
CA VAL A 416 24.58 20.84 8.34
C VAL A 416 23.93 22.17 8.71
N THR A 417 22.62 22.19 8.89
CA THR A 417 21.85 23.38 9.31
C THR A 417 21.90 23.65 10.80
N THR A 418 22.38 22.70 11.61
CA THR A 418 22.52 22.91 13.07
C THR A 418 23.62 23.92 13.31
N ARG A 419 23.26 25.04 13.90
CA ARG A 419 24.22 26.12 14.22
C ARG A 419 25.32 25.60 15.11
N ARG A 420 26.57 25.73 14.67
CA ARG A 420 27.74 25.22 15.38
C ARG A 420 27.87 25.82 16.78
N ASP A 421 27.64 27.13 16.92
CA ASP A 421 27.64 27.84 18.17
C ASP A 421 26.58 27.33 19.13
N LEU A 422 25.37 27.03 18.65
CA LEU A 422 24.27 26.47 19.41
C LEU A 422 24.65 25.11 20.03
N LEU A 423 25.14 24.18 19.22
CA LEU A 423 25.54 22.85 19.68
C LEU A 423 26.69 22.96 20.71
N THR A 424 27.73 23.75 20.42
CA THR A 424 28.88 23.91 21.31
C THR A 424 28.47 24.49 22.66
N ARG A 425 27.64 25.53 22.67
CA ARG A 425 27.14 26.15 23.91
C ARG A 425 26.22 25.21 24.68
N PHE A 426 25.35 24.49 24.00
CA PHE A 426 24.50 23.48 24.63
C PHE A 426 25.33 22.42 25.33
N LEU A 427 26.36 21.88 24.69
CA LEU A 427 27.26 20.88 25.27
C LEU A 427 28.02 21.46 26.48
N GLN A 428 28.59 22.64 26.30
CA GLN A 428 29.34 23.30 27.37
C GLN A 428 28.49 23.57 28.62
N GLN A 429 27.29 24.08 28.42
CA GLN A 429 26.38 24.37 29.51
C GLN A 429 25.80 23.09 30.12
N SER A 430 25.54 22.07 29.30
CA SER A 430 25.07 20.78 29.82
C SER A 430 26.04 20.12 30.79
N VAL A 431 27.34 20.17 30.50
CA VAL A 431 28.38 19.65 31.44
C VAL A 431 28.40 20.40 32.78
N ASN A 432 28.05 21.68 32.77
CA ASN A 432 27.96 22.49 33.98
C ASN A 432 26.65 22.26 34.77
N HIS A 433 25.58 21.90 34.11
CA HIS A 433 24.25 21.76 34.71
C HIS A 433 23.87 20.32 35.09
N PHE A 434 24.42 19.32 34.38
CA PHE A 434 24.05 17.92 34.58
C PHE A 434 25.21 17.12 35.16
N SER A 435 24.89 16.16 36.01
CA SER A 435 25.87 15.18 36.45
C SER A 435 26.30 14.24 35.33
N PRO A 436 27.50 13.63 35.42
CA PRO A 436 27.96 12.66 34.42
C PRO A 436 26.99 11.48 34.19
N GLU A 437 26.24 11.07 35.21
CA GLU A 437 25.26 9.99 35.13
C GLU A 437 24.08 10.36 34.20
N ILE A 438 23.67 11.62 34.19
CA ILE A 438 22.60 12.11 33.32
C ILE A 438 23.07 12.15 31.86
N THR A 439 24.31 12.60 31.63
CA THR A 439 24.84 12.75 30.26
C THR A 439 25.44 11.47 29.69
N ALA A 440 25.67 10.44 30.49
CA ALA A 440 26.28 9.18 30.06
C ALA A 440 25.46 8.44 28.99
N GLY A 441 24.14 8.62 29.02
CA GLY A 441 23.22 8.02 28.01
C GLY A 441 23.04 8.84 26.73
N TRP A 442 23.76 9.97 26.60
CA TRP A 442 23.54 10.82 25.41
C TRP A 442 24.39 10.36 24.23
N HIS A 443 23.78 10.32 23.08
CA HIS A 443 24.41 10.02 21.80
C HIS A 443 23.95 11.04 20.77
N PHE A 444 24.76 11.23 19.75
CA PHE A 444 24.46 12.20 18.68
C PHE A 444 24.51 11.52 17.32
N VAL A 445 23.69 12.00 16.39
CA VAL A 445 23.70 11.52 15.00
C VAL A 445 23.61 12.68 14.03
N MET A 446 24.54 12.77 13.11
CA MET A 446 24.54 13.81 12.10
C MET A 446 23.88 13.33 10.80
N HIS A 447 22.92 14.09 10.31
CA HIS A 447 22.32 13.87 9.00
C HIS A 447 23.32 14.20 7.88
N TRP A 448 23.69 13.16 7.10
CA TRP A 448 24.55 13.29 5.94
C TRP A 448 23.74 13.72 4.72
N SER A 449 23.38 15.01 4.66
CA SER A 449 22.50 15.55 3.61
C SER A 449 23.23 15.70 2.27
N THR A 450 22.64 15.17 1.21
CA THR A 450 23.15 15.33 -0.17
C THR A 450 22.96 16.74 -0.76
N GLN A 451 22.24 17.62 -0.06
CA GLN A 451 22.02 18.99 -0.51
C GLN A 451 23.22 19.91 -0.29
N ALA A 452 24.12 19.55 0.62
CA ALA A 452 25.36 20.29 0.87
C ALA A 452 26.54 19.65 0.13
N SER A 453 27.58 20.46 -0.18
CA SER A 453 28.80 19.92 -0.77
C SER A 453 29.50 18.95 0.19
N GLU A 454 30.23 18.00 -0.34
CA GLU A 454 30.96 17.01 0.47
C GLU A 454 31.93 17.68 1.44
N GLU A 455 32.68 18.65 0.99
CA GLU A 455 33.59 19.44 1.81
C GLU A 455 32.89 20.14 2.97
N THR A 456 31.71 20.71 2.73
CA THR A 456 30.90 21.34 3.79
C THR A 456 30.44 20.31 4.82
N ARG A 457 29.99 19.14 4.36
CA ARG A 457 29.56 18.03 5.25
C ARG A 457 30.71 17.54 6.13
N GLU A 458 31.88 17.36 5.56
CA GLU A 458 33.08 16.91 6.29
C GLU A 458 33.54 17.95 7.33
N GLN A 459 33.58 19.21 6.93
CA GLN A 459 33.94 20.29 7.87
C GLN A 459 32.97 20.38 9.05
N VAL A 460 31.66 20.26 8.79
CA VAL A 460 30.64 20.23 9.85
C VAL A 460 30.79 19.01 10.74
N TRP A 461 30.99 17.83 10.15
CA TRP A 461 31.24 16.59 10.89
C TRP A 461 32.41 16.73 11.85
N LEU A 462 33.58 17.13 11.37
CA LEU A 462 34.78 17.29 12.19
C LEU A 462 34.59 18.31 13.31
N ALA A 463 33.89 19.41 13.00
CA ALA A 463 33.60 20.43 14.00
C ALA A 463 32.66 19.95 15.11
N GLN A 464 31.59 19.24 14.75
CA GLN A 464 30.63 18.66 15.70
C GLN A 464 31.27 17.52 16.49
N GLN A 465 32.02 16.63 15.84
CA GLN A 465 32.76 15.56 16.50
C GLN A 465 33.74 16.11 17.56
N LYS A 466 34.51 17.13 17.18
CA LYS A 466 35.44 17.80 18.12
C LYS A 466 34.71 18.38 19.34
N ALA A 467 33.59 19.07 19.13
CA ALA A 467 32.79 19.63 20.20
C ALA A 467 32.24 18.53 21.13
N ILE A 468 31.60 17.48 20.55
CA ILE A 468 31.04 16.38 21.33
C ILE A 468 32.12 15.66 22.13
N ARG A 469 33.26 15.30 21.50
CA ARG A 469 34.36 14.60 22.17
C ARG A 469 35.05 15.45 23.26
N THR A 470 35.01 16.79 23.10
CA THR A 470 35.60 17.70 24.10
C THR A 470 34.77 17.75 25.39
N TYR A 471 33.44 17.84 25.25
CA TYR A 471 32.54 18.01 26.40
C TYR A 471 31.96 16.70 26.92
N LEU A 472 31.66 15.74 25.99
CA LEU A 472 31.05 14.45 26.33
C LEU A 472 31.83 13.29 25.66
N PRO A 473 33.02 12.95 26.18
CA PRO A 473 33.92 11.96 25.56
C PRO A 473 33.32 10.54 25.48
N GLN A 474 32.36 10.22 26.33
CA GLN A 474 31.66 8.93 26.33
C GLN A 474 30.50 8.85 25.34
N ALA A 475 30.02 10.00 24.83
CA ALA A 475 28.92 10.04 23.89
C ALA A 475 29.30 9.42 22.52
N LYS A 476 28.47 8.55 21.99
CA LYS A 476 28.65 8.05 20.64
C LYS A 476 28.20 9.11 19.64
N PHE A 477 28.95 9.24 18.55
CA PHE A 477 28.61 10.13 17.45
C PHE A 477 28.59 9.36 16.13
N GLY A 478 27.40 9.26 15.52
CA GLY A 478 27.13 8.49 14.31
C GLY A 478 26.66 9.32 13.15
N LEU A 479 26.59 8.68 11.99
CA LEU A 479 26.04 9.24 10.76
C LEU A 479 24.62 8.70 10.54
N TRP A 480 23.70 9.58 10.12
CA TRP A 480 22.43 9.16 9.55
C TRP A 480 22.44 9.45 8.04
N HIS A 481 22.17 8.41 7.23
CA HIS A 481 22.16 8.54 5.79
C HIS A 481 20.97 7.79 5.15
N ARG A 482 20.37 8.44 4.17
CA ARG A 482 19.34 7.83 3.33
C ARG A 482 19.98 7.30 2.05
N PHE A 483 20.29 6.03 2.04
CA PHE A 483 20.81 5.35 0.86
C PHE A 483 19.78 5.28 -0.26
N ALA A 484 20.25 5.21 -1.49
CA ALA A 484 19.41 4.96 -2.66
C ALA A 484 18.57 3.67 -2.51
N PRO A 485 17.46 3.53 -3.22
CA PRO A 485 16.71 2.28 -3.26
C PRO A 485 17.57 1.10 -3.72
N VAL A 486 17.21 -0.11 -3.28
CA VAL A 486 17.92 -1.36 -3.63
C VAL A 486 18.12 -1.52 -5.14
N SER A 487 17.12 -1.12 -5.93
CA SER A 487 17.16 -1.16 -7.40
C SER A 487 18.17 -0.20 -8.05
N ALA A 488 18.56 0.86 -7.35
CA ALA A 488 19.49 1.87 -7.84
C ALA A 488 20.95 1.65 -7.39
N GLY A 489 21.23 0.57 -6.65
CA GLY A 489 22.58 0.21 -6.22
C GLY A 489 23.01 0.94 -4.94
N VAL A 490 22.70 0.37 -3.79
CA VAL A 490 23.12 0.89 -2.47
C VAL A 490 24.64 0.94 -2.33
N SER A 491 25.37 -0.02 -2.95
CA SER A 491 26.84 -0.14 -2.86
C SER A 491 27.61 1.00 -3.53
N ASP A 492 26.96 1.74 -4.42
CA ASP A 492 27.58 2.79 -5.22
C ASP A 492 27.49 4.17 -4.55
N ASP A 493 26.95 4.22 -3.34
CA ASP A 493 26.80 5.46 -2.58
C ASP A 493 28.16 6.04 -2.18
N THR A 494 28.33 7.33 -2.40
CA THR A 494 29.59 8.05 -2.15
C THR A 494 30.02 8.02 -0.69
N LEU A 495 29.07 7.88 0.25
CA LEU A 495 29.41 7.76 1.69
C LEU A 495 30.37 6.59 1.98
N PHE A 496 30.22 5.48 1.27
CA PHE A 496 31.14 4.34 1.44
C PHE A 496 32.57 4.66 1.03
N SER A 497 32.80 5.70 0.24
CA SER A 497 34.15 6.15 -0.16
C SER A 497 34.75 7.19 0.79
N SER A 498 33.97 7.77 1.68
CA SER A 498 34.41 8.82 2.61
C SER A 498 35.15 8.23 3.82
N ASP A 499 36.24 8.86 4.21
CA ASP A 499 36.99 8.52 5.43
C ASP A 499 36.23 8.84 6.72
N ILE A 500 35.20 9.66 6.63
CA ILE A 500 34.32 10.03 7.74
C ILE A 500 33.59 8.80 8.28
N LEU A 501 33.24 7.87 7.42
CA LEU A 501 32.57 6.63 7.83
C LEU A 501 33.42 5.82 8.85
N MET A 502 34.75 5.84 8.69
CA MET A 502 35.65 5.15 9.62
C MET A 502 35.81 5.86 10.97
N GLN A 503 35.38 7.12 11.08
CA GLN A 503 35.44 7.92 12.29
C GLN A 503 34.12 7.89 13.08
N ALA A 504 33.06 7.38 12.50
CA ALA A 504 31.77 7.26 13.14
C ALA A 504 31.73 6.08 14.13
N ASP A 505 30.93 6.19 15.19
CA ASP A 505 30.72 5.11 16.15
C ASP A 505 29.61 4.15 15.72
N PHE A 506 28.69 4.60 14.85
CA PHE A 506 27.60 3.81 14.26
C PHE A 506 27.08 4.47 12.97
N LEU A 507 26.41 3.67 12.14
CA LEU A 507 25.71 4.13 10.95
C LEU A 507 24.20 3.98 11.14
N ALA A 508 23.48 5.09 11.15
CA ALA A 508 22.02 5.11 11.16
C ALA A 508 21.49 5.25 9.73
N CYS A 509 20.44 4.52 9.40
CA CYS A 509 19.86 4.52 8.05
C CYS A 509 18.34 4.37 8.06
N SER A 510 17.76 4.47 6.86
CA SER A 510 16.37 4.18 6.58
C SER A 510 16.21 3.02 5.59
N ALA A 511 15.11 2.27 5.75
CA ALA A 511 14.75 1.18 4.83
C ALA A 511 13.21 1.11 4.69
N ASP A 512 12.64 1.91 3.82
CA ASP A 512 11.19 1.99 3.59
C ASP A 512 10.85 1.38 2.23
N ALA A 513 10.01 0.34 2.23
CA ALA A 513 9.60 -0.31 0.98
C ALA A 513 8.79 0.62 0.06
N ASN A 514 8.21 1.71 0.59
CA ASN A 514 7.53 2.72 -0.21
C ASN A 514 8.48 3.53 -1.11
N GLU A 515 9.80 3.42 -0.92
CA GLU A 515 10.81 3.98 -1.83
C GLU A 515 10.77 3.36 -3.23
N LEU A 516 10.16 2.17 -3.35
CA LEU A 516 9.97 1.47 -4.62
C LEU A 516 8.72 1.94 -5.39
N LEU A 517 7.89 2.77 -4.77
CA LEU A 517 6.73 3.38 -5.45
C LEU A 517 7.20 4.57 -6.27
N ASP A 518 6.93 4.56 -7.56
CA ASP A 518 7.01 5.77 -8.36
C ASP A 518 5.80 6.66 -8.06
N PRO A 519 5.99 7.87 -7.48
CA PRO A 519 4.88 8.76 -7.18
C PRO A 519 4.10 9.21 -8.42
N ALA A 520 4.73 9.19 -9.60
CA ALA A 520 4.12 9.61 -10.86
C ALA A 520 3.31 8.51 -11.53
N GLN A 521 3.67 7.24 -11.31
CA GLN A 521 3.10 6.10 -12.02
C GLN A 521 2.36 5.13 -11.10
N LEU A 522 2.53 5.23 -9.77
CA LEU A 522 2.04 4.25 -8.79
C LEU A 522 2.50 2.81 -9.09
N GLU A 523 3.56 2.68 -9.89
CA GLU A 523 4.16 1.41 -10.23
C GLU A 523 5.02 0.91 -9.07
N VAL A 524 4.82 -0.33 -8.74
CA VAL A 524 5.73 -1.05 -7.83
C VAL A 524 6.57 -1.97 -8.70
N THR A 525 7.88 -1.81 -8.69
CA THR A 525 8.82 -2.87 -9.12
C THR A 525 8.38 -4.20 -8.50
N PRO A 526 8.65 -5.37 -9.08
CA PRO A 526 7.97 -6.62 -8.74
C PRO A 526 7.64 -6.74 -7.26
N LEU A 527 6.36 -6.87 -6.91
CA LEU A 527 5.87 -6.90 -5.52
C LEU A 527 6.65 -7.88 -4.63
N SER A 528 7.17 -8.95 -5.22
CA SER A 528 8.06 -9.88 -4.55
C SER A 528 9.31 -9.24 -3.96
N SER A 529 9.82 -8.15 -4.53
CA SER A 529 10.97 -7.42 -3.99
C SER A 529 10.64 -6.59 -2.75
N THR A 530 9.36 -6.28 -2.53
CA THR A 530 8.90 -5.46 -1.40
C THR A 530 8.68 -6.27 -0.12
N GLU A 531 8.48 -7.59 -0.22
CA GLU A 531 8.21 -8.48 0.92
C GLU A 531 9.28 -8.37 2.01
N ASN A 532 10.54 -8.40 1.62
CA ASN A 532 11.68 -8.35 2.50
C ASN A 532 12.57 -7.12 2.26
N TYR A 533 12.00 -6.05 1.73
CA TYR A 533 12.77 -4.87 1.33
C TYR A 533 13.65 -4.29 2.45
N PRO A 534 13.15 -4.07 3.68
CA PRO A 534 13.99 -3.57 4.77
C PRO A 534 15.19 -4.49 5.05
N ILE A 535 14.96 -5.80 5.04
CA ILE A 535 16.01 -6.81 5.26
C ILE A 535 17.04 -6.77 4.13
N LEU A 536 16.59 -6.67 2.88
CA LEU A 536 17.47 -6.65 1.70
C LEU A 536 18.33 -5.38 1.67
N LYS A 537 17.73 -4.22 1.96
CA LYS A 537 18.45 -2.94 1.99
C LYS A 537 19.53 -2.92 3.07
N VAL A 538 19.21 -3.34 4.28
CA VAL A 538 20.17 -3.45 5.36
C VAL A 538 21.28 -4.44 5.02
N ARG A 539 20.96 -5.56 4.40
CA ARG A 539 21.95 -6.56 3.95
C ARG A 539 22.92 -5.98 2.93
N GLN A 540 22.45 -5.18 1.99
CA GLN A 540 23.32 -4.49 1.02
C GLN A 540 24.23 -3.46 1.69
N ILE A 541 23.70 -2.67 2.65
CA ILE A 541 24.49 -1.72 3.45
C ILE A 541 25.60 -2.47 4.21
N LEU A 542 25.25 -3.55 4.91
CA LEU A 542 26.23 -4.37 5.63
C LEU A 542 27.28 -5.02 4.70
N ALA A 543 26.89 -5.43 3.50
CA ALA A 543 27.81 -5.97 2.50
C ALA A 543 28.80 -4.88 2.01
N ALA A 544 28.31 -3.67 1.75
CA ALA A 544 29.15 -2.53 1.37
C ALA A 544 30.14 -2.14 2.49
N LEU A 545 29.70 -2.11 3.74
CA LEU A 545 30.58 -1.89 4.89
C LEU A 545 31.68 -2.96 5.00
N ARG A 546 31.33 -4.25 4.82
CA ARG A 546 32.30 -5.36 4.83
C ARG A 546 33.35 -5.24 3.73
N LEU A 547 32.95 -4.84 2.51
CA LEU A 547 33.88 -4.59 1.40
C LEU A 547 34.92 -3.52 1.76
N ARG A 548 34.52 -2.52 2.56
CA ARG A 548 35.42 -1.48 3.11
C ARG A 548 36.14 -1.88 4.38
N LYS A 549 36.00 -3.13 4.84
CA LYS A 549 36.54 -3.62 6.12
C LYS A 549 36.07 -2.78 7.32
N CYS A 550 34.89 -2.20 7.23
CA CYS A 550 34.26 -1.37 8.25
C CYS A 550 33.26 -2.22 9.04
N SER A 551 33.39 -2.25 10.37
CA SER A 551 32.55 -3.05 11.28
C SER A 551 31.57 -2.21 12.10
N LEU A 552 31.09 -1.09 11.55
CA LEU A 552 30.14 -0.21 12.26
C LEU A 552 28.82 -0.93 12.56
N PRO A 553 28.27 -0.75 13.77
CA PRO A 553 26.91 -1.17 14.05
C PRO A 553 25.91 -0.35 13.23
N VAL A 554 24.98 -1.04 12.60
CA VAL A 554 23.91 -0.40 11.81
C VAL A 554 22.67 -0.22 12.69
N TRP A 555 22.16 1.00 12.76
CA TRP A 555 20.95 1.39 13.46
C TRP A 555 19.86 1.75 12.44
N LEU A 556 18.73 1.08 12.48
CA LEU A 556 17.62 1.29 11.55
C LEU A 556 16.59 2.23 12.18
N LEU A 557 16.83 3.56 12.12
CA LEU A 557 15.99 4.54 12.81
C LEU A 557 14.66 4.80 12.11
N SER A 558 14.57 4.52 10.81
CA SER A 558 13.33 4.66 10.05
C SER A 558 13.17 3.49 9.08
N TRP A 559 12.03 2.82 9.14
CA TRP A 559 11.75 1.72 8.22
C TRP A 559 10.26 1.49 8.04
N ASN A 560 9.86 0.82 6.97
CA ASN A 560 8.49 0.41 6.75
C ASN A 560 8.41 -0.75 5.74
N THR A 561 7.33 -1.50 5.81
CA THR A 561 6.90 -2.39 4.73
C THR A 561 6.08 -1.59 3.71
N LEU A 562 5.77 -2.17 2.55
CA LEU A 562 4.96 -1.50 1.55
C LEU A 562 3.58 -1.13 2.10
N THR A 563 3.19 0.12 2.01
CA THR A 563 1.89 0.63 2.49
C THR A 563 1.12 1.40 1.42
N GLY A 564 1.79 1.85 0.35
CA GLY A 564 1.24 2.83 -0.57
C GLY A 564 1.10 4.21 0.07
N ASN A 565 1.48 5.24 -0.65
CA ASN A 565 1.42 6.62 -0.15
C ASN A 565 0.09 7.31 -0.51
N THR A 566 -0.97 6.57 -0.81
CA THR A 566 -2.27 7.14 -1.14
C THR A 566 -3.15 7.25 0.11
N ARG A 567 -3.84 8.38 0.27
CA ARG A 567 -4.79 8.58 1.38
C ARG A 567 -5.89 7.51 1.42
N ALA A 568 -6.27 6.97 0.28
CA ALA A 568 -7.34 5.99 0.16
C ALA A 568 -6.97 4.60 0.69
N THR A 569 -5.68 4.28 0.78
CA THR A 569 -5.21 2.96 1.20
C THR A 569 -4.50 2.96 2.54
N ASN A 570 -4.24 4.14 3.10
CA ASN A 570 -3.61 4.29 4.40
C ASN A 570 -4.51 3.74 5.51
N GLY A 571 -4.01 2.77 6.24
CA GLY A 571 -4.69 2.16 7.37
C GLY A 571 -5.59 0.96 7.05
N TRP A 572 -5.96 0.75 5.80
CA TRP A 572 -6.83 -0.37 5.38
C TRP A 572 -6.06 -1.68 5.24
N PHE A 573 -4.77 -1.58 5.10
CA PHE A 573 -3.92 -2.72 4.84
C PHE A 573 -3.36 -3.30 6.14
N PHE A 574 -3.97 -4.36 6.62
CA PHE A 574 -3.44 -5.12 7.75
C PHE A 574 -2.21 -5.93 7.34
N ARG A 575 -1.07 -5.73 8.01
CA ARG A 575 0.25 -6.27 7.66
C ARG A 575 0.95 -6.99 8.81
N GLY A 576 0.21 -7.60 9.71
CA GLY A 576 0.77 -8.20 10.93
C GLY A 576 1.88 -9.21 10.65
N ALA A 577 1.62 -10.22 9.80
CA ALA A 577 2.60 -11.25 9.46
C ALA A 577 3.79 -10.72 8.65
N LEU A 578 3.57 -9.74 7.76
CA LEU A 578 4.62 -9.11 6.98
C LEU A 578 5.58 -8.30 7.88
N LEU A 579 5.04 -7.56 8.84
CA LEU A 579 5.83 -6.86 9.85
C LEU A 579 6.62 -7.84 10.72
N MET A 580 5.99 -8.92 11.20
CA MET A 580 6.67 -9.93 12.02
C MET A 580 7.83 -10.59 11.25
N GLN A 581 7.64 -10.93 9.97
CA GLN A 581 8.70 -11.49 9.13
C GLN A 581 9.89 -10.53 9.01
N ASN A 582 9.61 -9.25 8.76
CA ASN A 582 10.67 -8.25 8.68
C ASN A 582 11.35 -8.03 10.04
N LEU A 583 10.63 -8.01 11.16
CA LEU A 583 11.21 -7.93 12.51
C LEU A 583 12.17 -9.09 12.79
N LEU A 584 11.75 -10.32 12.49
CA LEU A 584 12.59 -11.51 12.68
C LEU A 584 13.85 -11.46 11.83
N GLY A 585 13.76 -11.06 10.55
CA GLY A 585 14.92 -10.96 9.67
C GLY A 585 15.85 -9.78 10.00
N LEU A 586 15.29 -8.64 10.40
CA LEU A 586 16.07 -7.47 10.83
C LEU A 586 16.79 -7.71 12.16
N SER A 587 16.19 -8.45 13.10
CA SER A 587 16.79 -8.75 14.39
C SER A 587 18.12 -9.49 14.30
N GLU A 588 18.38 -10.16 13.18
CA GLU A 588 19.66 -10.83 12.90
C GLU A 588 20.74 -9.86 12.37
N GLN A 589 20.36 -8.70 11.87
CA GLN A 589 21.22 -7.82 11.09
C GLN A 589 21.50 -6.48 11.78
N VAL A 590 20.50 -5.89 12.45
CA VAL A 590 20.62 -4.57 13.07
C VAL A 590 20.68 -4.68 14.59
N TRP A 591 21.37 -3.72 15.18
CA TRP A 591 21.47 -3.61 16.65
C TRP A 591 20.22 -2.98 17.26
N LEU A 592 19.63 -2.00 16.55
CA LEU A 592 18.59 -1.12 17.05
C LEU A 592 17.63 -0.74 15.93
N ALA A 593 16.32 -0.66 16.25
CA ALA A 593 15.29 -0.16 15.35
C ALA A 593 14.42 0.93 16.00
N GLY A 594 14.11 1.95 15.22
CA GLY A 594 13.28 3.09 15.60
C GLY A 594 11.81 2.92 15.25
N PHE A 595 10.95 3.44 16.13
CA PHE A 595 9.50 3.52 15.94
C PHE A 595 8.99 4.86 16.46
N TRP A 596 8.10 5.51 15.73
CA TRP A 596 7.43 6.71 16.24
C TRP A 596 6.53 6.36 17.43
N LEU A 597 6.49 7.24 18.43
CA LEU A 597 5.59 7.05 19.57
C LEU A 597 4.14 7.00 19.07
N ASN A 598 3.70 8.03 18.38
CA ASN A 598 2.35 8.11 17.87
C ASN A 598 2.29 8.78 16.48
N SER A 599 1.16 8.58 15.79
CA SER A 599 0.93 9.11 14.45
C SER A 599 0.79 10.64 14.41
N GLY A 600 0.37 11.29 15.50
CA GLY A 600 0.27 12.74 15.61
C GLY A 600 1.65 13.39 15.55
N LEU A 601 2.60 12.98 16.40
CA LEU A 601 3.98 13.48 16.40
C LEU A 601 4.68 13.22 15.06
N GLN A 602 4.44 12.05 14.45
CA GLN A 602 4.98 11.76 13.13
C GLN A 602 4.36 12.65 12.04
N GLY A 603 3.07 12.92 12.10
CA GLY A 603 2.37 13.79 11.16
C GLY A 603 2.84 15.24 11.24
N GLU A 604 3.11 15.73 12.45
CA GLU A 604 3.67 17.06 12.68
C GLU A 604 5.09 17.21 12.11
N ALA A 605 5.90 16.16 12.19
CA ALA A 605 7.24 16.14 11.61
C ALA A 605 7.23 16.10 10.05
N ARG A 606 6.12 15.65 9.46
CA ARG A 606 5.90 15.70 8.01
C ARG A 606 5.16 16.97 7.65
N ALA A 607 5.63 17.69 6.63
CA ALA A 607 5.07 18.98 6.21
C ALA A 607 3.56 19.02 5.88
N ASN A 608 2.87 17.89 5.92
CA ASN A 608 1.48 17.73 5.47
C ASN A 608 0.44 17.72 6.59
N ASN A 609 0.79 17.74 7.86
CA ASN A 609 -0.12 17.65 9.01
C ASN A 609 -1.21 16.56 8.91
N THR A 610 -0.99 15.54 8.10
CA THR A 610 -1.94 14.43 7.90
C THR A 610 -1.54 13.24 8.74
N ILE A 611 -2.50 12.68 9.47
CA ILE A 611 -2.30 11.46 10.24
C ILE A 611 -2.01 10.33 9.27
N ASP A 612 -0.80 9.77 9.36
CA ASP A 612 -0.39 8.61 8.56
C ASP A 612 -0.78 7.33 9.31
N THR A 613 -1.91 6.77 8.93
CA THR A 613 -2.41 5.53 9.52
C THR A 613 -1.60 4.29 9.12
N SER A 614 -0.78 4.37 8.08
CA SER A 614 0.06 3.26 7.59
C SER A 614 1.46 3.23 8.20
N SER A 615 1.87 4.26 8.93
CA SER A 615 3.22 4.39 9.51
C SER A 615 3.53 3.33 10.58
N LEU A 616 4.81 3.23 10.95
CA LEU A 616 5.27 2.42 12.10
C LEU A 616 5.21 3.17 13.43
N ALA A 617 4.30 4.12 13.60
CA ALA A 617 3.98 4.68 14.90
C ALA A 617 3.29 3.63 15.77
N LEU A 618 3.71 3.50 17.03
CA LEU A 618 3.20 2.46 17.95
C LEU A 618 1.77 2.73 18.41
N GLN A 619 1.40 4.00 18.49
CA GLN A 619 0.08 4.42 18.94
C GLN A 619 -0.60 5.33 17.92
N TYR A 620 -1.90 5.32 17.95
CA TYR A 620 -2.78 6.32 17.34
C TYR A 620 -3.10 7.41 18.38
N ASN A 621 -3.92 8.38 18.04
CA ASN A 621 -4.37 9.41 18.99
C ASN A 621 -4.90 8.77 20.27
N HIS A 622 -4.81 9.49 21.38
CA HIS A 622 -5.24 9.04 22.72
C HIS A 622 -4.54 7.76 23.23
N GLY A 623 -3.32 7.48 22.75
CA GLY A 623 -2.55 6.33 23.24
C GLY A 623 -3.05 4.96 22.80
N LEU A 624 -3.92 4.89 21.78
CA LEU A 624 -4.43 3.63 21.24
C LEU A 624 -3.32 2.81 20.57
N PRO A 625 -3.05 1.57 21.02
CA PRO A 625 -2.09 0.71 20.38
C PRO A 625 -2.47 0.41 18.93
N ARG A 626 -1.52 0.63 18.03
CA ARG A 626 -1.65 0.30 16.60
C ARG A 626 -1.21 -1.14 16.32
N PRO A 627 -1.54 -1.70 15.13
CA PRO A 627 -1.13 -3.06 14.76
C PRO A 627 0.36 -3.35 14.98
N VAL A 628 1.26 -2.42 14.69
CA VAL A 628 2.71 -2.58 14.90
C VAL A 628 3.08 -2.77 16.38
N TYR A 629 2.37 -2.13 17.29
CA TYR A 629 2.55 -2.34 18.75
C TYR A 629 2.29 -3.81 19.11
N TRP A 630 1.19 -4.39 18.61
CA TRP A 630 0.84 -5.78 18.89
C TRP A 630 1.80 -6.77 18.24
N VAL A 631 2.34 -6.45 17.07
CA VAL A 631 3.40 -7.26 16.44
C VAL A 631 4.66 -7.27 17.30
N LEU A 632 5.09 -6.11 17.80
CA LEU A 632 6.23 -6.01 18.74
C LEU A 632 5.96 -6.74 20.04
N TRP A 633 4.75 -6.59 20.58
CA TRP A 633 4.34 -7.28 21.80
C TRP A 633 4.38 -8.81 21.64
N LEU A 634 3.87 -9.34 20.53
CA LEU A 634 3.97 -10.77 20.21
C LEU A 634 5.43 -11.20 20.02
N TRP A 635 6.23 -10.39 19.32
CA TRP A 635 7.64 -10.65 19.10
C TRP A 635 8.43 -10.72 20.43
N GLN A 636 8.14 -9.82 21.39
CA GLN A 636 8.77 -9.82 22.70
C GLN A 636 8.39 -11.03 23.57
N ARG A 637 7.29 -11.71 23.26
CA ARG A 637 6.87 -12.95 23.94
C ARG A 637 7.61 -14.18 23.47
N LEU A 638 8.11 -14.19 22.23
CA LEU A 638 8.85 -15.33 21.67
C LEU A 638 10.16 -15.54 22.45
N ARG A 639 10.40 -16.77 22.89
CA ARG A 639 11.54 -17.13 23.74
C ARG A 639 12.09 -18.51 23.39
N GLY A 640 13.34 -18.76 23.79
CA GLY A 640 13.96 -20.09 23.75
C GLY A 640 14.71 -20.39 22.47
N GLU A 641 15.04 -21.65 22.29
CA GLU A 641 15.78 -22.18 21.15
C GLU A 641 14.87 -22.29 19.94
N VAL A 642 15.35 -21.90 18.78
CA VAL A 642 14.60 -22.01 17.54
C VAL A 642 14.75 -23.40 16.95
N LEU A 643 13.65 -24.14 16.84
CA LEU A 643 13.61 -25.46 16.23
C LEU A 643 13.23 -25.42 14.74
N VAL A 644 12.29 -24.56 14.37
CA VAL A 644 11.84 -24.35 12.99
C VAL A 644 11.68 -22.85 12.76
N ASN A 645 12.16 -22.34 11.64
CA ASN A 645 11.91 -20.99 11.20
C ASN A 645 11.82 -20.96 9.67
N ASP A 646 10.60 -21.13 9.17
CA ASP A 646 10.30 -20.99 7.75
C ASP A 646 9.35 -19.81 7.51
N LYS A 647 8.91 -19.58 6.28
CA LYS A 647 7.99 -18.47 5.93
C LYS A 647 6.65 -18.54 6.69
N ARG A 648 6.20 -19.72 7.10
CA ARG A 648 4.87 -19.99 7.67
C ARG A 648 4.89 -20.23 9.17
N VAL A 649 5.95 -20.91 9.63
CA VAL A 649 6.02 -21.47 10.98
C VAL A 649 7.32 -21.04 11.66
N LEU A 650 7.21 -20.56 12.88
CA LEU A 650 8.32 -20.44 13.82
C LEU A 650 7.98 -21.25 15.05
N LEU A 651 8.80 -22.26 15.33
CA LEU A 651 8.67 -23.11 16.51
C LEU A 651 9.88 -22.91 17.41
N THR A 652 9.64 -22.58 18.67
CA THR A 652 10.69 -22.46 19.68
C THR A 652 10.46 -23.38 20.86
N ARG A 653 11.56 -23.79 21.52
CA ARG A 653 11.58 -24.57 22.76
C ARG A 653 12.20 -23.75 23.88
N HIS A 654 11.54 -23.67 25.01
CA HIS A 654 12.08 -23.05 26.22
C HIS A 654 11.90 -23.98 27.43
N ARG A 655 12.50 -23.65 28.59
CA ARG A 655 12.50 -24.50 29.78
C ARG A 655 11.11 -25.00 30.18
N ASN A 656 10.10 -24.18 30.00
CA ASN A 656 8.73 -24.46 30.44
C ASN A 656 7.79 -24.85 29.29
N GLY A 657 8.29 -25.27 28.11
CA GLY A 657 7.44 -25.74 27.03
C GLY A 657 7.84 -25.25 25.64
N TYR A 658 6.85 -25.04 24.78
CA TYR A 658 7.04 -24.66 23.38
C TYR A 658 6.24 -23.42 23.02
N GLN A 659 6.68 -22.70 22.00
CA GLN A 659 5.90 -21.64 21.37
C GLN A 659 5.86 -21.88 19.86
N LEU A 660 4.67 -21.80 19.29
CA LEU A 660 4.42 -21.96 17.85
C LEU A 660 3.80 -20.67 17.31
N LEU A 661 4.51 -19.96 16.46
CA LEU A 661 4.00 -18.81 15.76
C LEU A 661 3.68 -19.18 14.31
N LEU A 662 2.41 -19.04 13.93
CA LEU A 662 1.94 -19.18 12.56
C LEU A 662 1.82 -17.81 11.90
N ARG A 663 2.20 -17.72 10.61
CA ARG A 663 2.25 -16.47 9.85
C ARG A 663 1.72 -16.68 8.44
N ASN A 664 0.68 -15.97 8.06
CA ASN A 664 0.24 -15.94 6.67
C ASN A 664 0.79 -14.67 6.01
N VAL A 665 2.04 -14.71 5.58
CA VAL A 665 2.71 -13.55 4.96
C VAL A 665 2.24 -13.37 3.53
N VAL A 666 1.55 -12.27 3.29
CA VAL A 666 1.04 -11.89 1.97
C VAL A 666 1.46 -10.49 1.63
N VAL A 667 2.00 -10.32 0.43
CA VAL A 667 2.29 -9.01 -0.17
C VAL A 667 1.34 -8.80 -1.32
N PHE A 668 0.61 -7.72 -1.29
CA PHE A 668 -0.25 -7.28 -2.38
C PHE A 668 -0.17 -5.77 -2.56
N ASN A 669 -0.61 -5.28 -3.71
CA ASN A 669 -0.62 -3.85 -3.96
C ASN A 669 -1.57 -3.16 -2.96
N PRO A 670 -1.09 -2.22 -2.14
CA PRO A 670 -1.90 -1.53 -1.14
C PRO A 670 -3.14 -0.83 -1.72
N LEU A 671 -3.13 -0.50 -3.01
CA LEU A 671 -4.28 0.08 -3.71
C LEU A 671 -5.49 -0.86 -3.76
N LEU A 672 -5.27 -2.17 -3.61
CA LEU A 672 -6.31 -3.20 -3.57
C LEU A 672 -6.72 -3.57 -2.14
N SER A 673 -6.18 -2.90 -1.14
CA SER A 673 -6.41 -3.21 0.28
C SER A 673 -7.81 -2.83 0.79
N SER A 674 -8.57 -2.08 0.02
CA SER A 674 -9.98 -1.75 0.31
C SER A 674 -10.97 -2.85 -0.12
N GLU A 675 -10.49 -3.85 -0.85
CA GLU A 675 -11.32 -4.92 -1.40
C GLU A 675 -11.31 -6.15 -0.50
N GLU A 676 -12.26 -6.25 0.42
CA GLU A 676 -12.30 -7.38 1.36
C GLU A 676 -12.43 -8.73 0.65
N ALA A 677 -13.22 -8.81 -0.41
CA ALA A 677 -13.32 -10.02 -1.24
C ALA A 677 -11.98 -10.39 -1.90
N PHE A 678 -11.13 -9.42 -2.22
CA PHE A 678 -9.77 -9.64 -2.70
C PHE A 678 -8.86 -10.17 -1.58
N ILE A 679 -8.91 -9.55 -0.41
CA ILE A 679 -8.09 -9.93 0.76
C ILE A 679 -8.40 -11.35 1.22
N GLN A 680 -9.67 -11.74 1.24
CA GLN A 680 -10.11 -13.08 1.65
C GLN A 680 -9.56 -14.21 0.78
N ARG A 681 -9.15 -13.93 -0.47
CA ARG A 681 -8.54 -14.92 -1.37
C ARG A 681 -7.18 -15.41 -0.88
N PHE A 682 -6.52 -14.67 -0.04
CA PHE A 682 -5.21 -15.01 0.51
C PHE A 682 -5.29 -15.80 1.82
N ARG A 683 -6.44 -16.33 2.17
CA ARG A 683 -6.57 -17.27 3.29
C ARG A 683 -5.73 -18.50 3.05
N GLN A 684 -5.02 -18.94 4.09
CA GLN A 684 -4.17 -20.12 4.04
C GLN A 684 -4.61 -21.14 5.10
N GLN A 685 -4.76 -22.40 4.66
CA GLN A 685 -5.04 -23.52 5.55
C GLN A 685 -3.73 -24.05 6.14
N TYR A 686 -3.75 -24.34 7.44
CA TYR A 686 -2.66 -24.93 8.19
C TYR A 686 -3.11 -26.27 8.77
N HIS A 687 -2.38 -27.34 8.46
CA HIS A 687 -2.55 -28.66 9.05
C HIS A 687 -1.21 -29.04 9.67
N LEU A 688 -1.13 -28.99 11.00
CA LEU A 688 0.10 -29.21 11.74
C LEU A 688 -0.11 -30.33 12.75
N HIS A 689 0.90 -31.21 12.88
CA HIS A 689 0.97 -32.20 13.93
C HIS A 689 2.30 -32.06 14.68
N LEU A 690 2.27 -31.60 15.92
CA LEU A 690 3.41 -31.57 16.85
C LEU A 690 3.47 -32.89 17.61
N LYS A 691 4.28 -33.82 17.14
CA LYS A 691 4.47 -35.12 17.77
C LYS A 691 5.43 -35.05 18.96
N GLY A 692 5.27 -35.90 19.97
CA GLY A 692 6.13 -35.96 21.15
C GLY A 692 5.60 -35.18 22.37
N MET A 693 4.45 -34.49 22.25
CA MET A 693 3.80 -33.86 23.40
C MET A 693 2.90 -34.85 24.12
N ARG A 694 3.21 -35.13 25.40
CA ARG A 694 2.44 -36.05 26.25
C ARG A 694 2.12 -35.40 27.60
N GLY A 695 1.01 -35.80 28.22
CA GLY A 695 0.60 -35.30 29.51
C GLY A 695 -0.39 -34.13 29.45
N LYS A 696 -0.53 -33.37 30.54
CA LYS A 696 -1.46 -32.29 30.69
C LYS A 696 -0.78 -30.95 30.33
N TRP A 697 -1.34 -30.22 29.39
CA TRP A 697 -0.76 -28.96 28.88
C TRP A 697 -1.76 -27.83 28.97
N ARG A 698 -1.29 -26.65 29.31
CA ARG A 698 -2.01 -25.39 29.10
C ARG A 698 -1.60 -24.81 27.78
N ILE A 699 -2.58 -24.55 26.94
CA ILE A 699 -2.41 -23.97 25.61
C ILE A 699 -3.04 -22.60 25.61
N LYS A 700 -2.22 -21.58 25.44
CA LYS A 700 -2.66 -20.19 25.20
C LYS A 700 -2.53 -19.89 23.71
N CYS A 701 -3.57 -19.34 23.12
CA CYS A 701 -3.59 -18.92 21.73
C CYS A 701 -3.86 -17.42 21.66
N HIS A 702 -2.94 -16.68 21.08
CA HIS A 702 -3.11 -15.27 20.74
C HIS A 702 -3.34 -15.15 19.24
N LEU A 703 -4.58 -14.78 18.86
CA LEU A 703 -4.96 -14.54 17.47
C LEU A 703 -4.88 -13.03 17.21
N PHE A 704 -4.16 -12.67 16.16
CA PHE A 704 -3.99 -11.30 15.69
C PHE A 704 -4.21 -11.22 14.18
N ASP A 705 -5.31 -10.63 13.77
CA ASP A 705 -5.72 -10.46 12.37
C ASP A 705 -6.47 -9.13 12.18
N GLN A 706 -7.04 -8.92 11.00
CA GLN A 706 -7.78 -7.68 10.71
C GLN A 706 -9.02 -7.47 11.59
N HIS A 707 -9.57 -8.51 12.21
CA HIS A 707 -10.75 -8.43 13.10
C HIS A 707 -10.36 -8.50 14.58
N ASN A 708 -9.18 -9.00 14.89
CA ASN A 708 -8.67 -9.22 16.25
C ASN A 708 -7.38 -8.41 16.46
N GLY A 709 -7.48 -7.14 16.81
CA GLY A 709 -6.35 -6.28 17.15
C GLY A 709 -6.01 -5.18 16.14
N ALA A 710 -6.61 -5.17 14.96
CA ALA A 710 -6.49 -4.05 14.03
C ALA A 710 -7.44 -2.91 14.43
N LEU A 711 -6.98 -1.68 14.23
CA LEU A 711 -7.79 -0.47 14.52
C LEU A 711 -8.77 -0.13 13.42
N TYR A 712 -8.39 -0.42 12.19
CA TYR A 712 -9.10 0.08 11.02
C TYR A 712 -10.60 -0.31 11.00
N PRO A 713 -11.00 -1.58 11.15
CA PRO A 713 -12.42 -1.96 11.11
C PRO A 713 -13.26 -1.31 12.20
N LEU A 714 -12.62 -0.91 13.31
CA LEU A 714 -13.28 -0.24 14.43
C LEU A 714 -13.48 1.25 14.20
N LEU A 715 -12.62 1.86 13.37
CA LEU A 715 -12.68 3.29 13.05
C LEU A 715 -13.48 3.58 11.77
N GLU A 716 -13.66 2.62 10.87
CA GLU A 716 -14.37 2.78 9.60
C GLU A 716 -15.84 3.18 9.80
N GLY A 717 -16.49 2.65 10.82
CA GLY A 717 -17.89 2.96 11.15
C GLY A 717 -18.10 4.29 11.87
N VAL A 718 -17.02 5.03 12.18
CA VAL A 718 -17.11 6.30 12.92
C VAL A 718 -17.18 7.46 11.95
N GLY A 719 -18.29 8.20 11.96
CA GLY A 719 -18.47 9.37 11.10
C GLY A 719 -17.36 10.41 11.25
N SER A 720 -16.90 10.94 10.11
CA SER A 720 -15.72 11.79 10.02
C SER A 720 -15.86 13.19 10.61
N GLU A 721 -17.08 13.68 10.87
CA GLU A 721 -17.30 15.08 11.23
C GLU A 721 -17.04 15.37 12.71
N SER A 722 -17.33 14.44 13.60
CA SER A 722 -17.22 14.65 15.06
C SER A 722 -16.14 13.79 15.73
N GLY A 723 -15.66 12.76 15.04
CA GLY A 723 -14.74 11.76 15.61
C GLY A 723 -15.39 10.95 16.75
N PRO A 724 -14.67 9.96 17.31
CA PRO A 724 -15.15 9.18 18.44
C PRO A 724 -15.20 10.03 19.73
N ASP A 725 -16.23 9.86 20.54
CA ASP A 725 -16.29 10.37 21.90
C ASP A 725 -15.40 9.54 22.87
N GLU A 726 -15.33 9.95 24.13
CA GLU A 726 -14.46 9.29 25.12
C GLU A 726 -14.88 7.84 25.40
N GLU A 727 -16.17 7.53 25.40
CA GLU A 727 -16.67 6.17 25.59
C GLU A 727 -16.32 5.27 24.41
N MET A 728 -16.46 5.77 23.21
CA MET A 728 -16.02 5.09 21.99
C MET A 728 -14.51 4.83 21.98
N TRP A 729 -13.69 5.80 22.36
CA TRP A 729 -12.23 5.59 22.46
C TRP A 729 -11.88 4.47 23.43
N ARG A 730 -12.54 4.40 24.58
CA ARG A 730 -12.35 3.33 25.57
C ARG A 730 -12.79 1.97 25.01
N TRP A 731 -13.92 1.94 24.30
CA TRP A 731 -14.42 0.73 23.65
C TRP A 731 -13.47 0.25 22.57
N ILE A 732 -12.98 1.14 21.69
CA ILE A 732 -12.00 0.82 20.66
C ILE A 732 -10.71 0.27 21.31
N ALA A 733 -10.20 0.92 22.35
CA ALA A 733 -8.99 0.48 23.06
C ALA A 733 -9.14 -0.93 23.67
N HIS A 734 -10.35 -1.28 24.09
CA HIS A 734 -10.63 -2.63 24.60
C HIS A 734 -10.72 -3.67 23.47
N LYS A 735 -11.31 -3.31 22.35
CA LYS A 735 -11.52 -4.20 21.18
C LYS A 735 -10.28 -4.37 20.33
N ALA A 736 -9.46 -3.34 20.15
CA ALA A 736 -8.27 -3.35 19.32
C ALA A 736 -7.09 -4.13 19.98
N ARG A 737 -7.36 -5.37 20.39
CA ARG A 737 -6.37 -6.26 21.03
C ARG A 737 -6.39 -7.63 20.38
N PRO A 738 -5.24 -8.33 20.30
CA PRO A 738 -5.22 -9.74 19.94
C PRO A 738 -6.12 -10.54 20.88
N THR A 739 -6.91 -11.42 20.32
CA THR A 739 -7.80 -12.29 21.11
C THR A 739 -7.00 -13.37 21.79
N LEU A 740 -7.19 -13.54 23.09
CA LEU A 740 -6.58 -14.60 23.89
C LEU A 740 -7.61 -15.70 24.18
N SER A 741 -7.29 -16.94 23.79
CA SER A 741 -7.97 -18.13 24.29
C SER A 741 -7.01 -18.99 25.13
N VAL A 742 -7.54 -19.62 26.18
CA VAL A 742 -6.76 -20.48 27.08
C VAL A 742 -7.53 -21.76 27.30
N ARG A 743 -6.85 -22.91 27.11
CA ARG A 743 -7.42 -24.20 27.37
C ARG A 743 -6.39 -25.15 27.99
N ASP A 744 -6.85 -26.05 28.88
CA ASP A 744 -6.05 -27.12 29.39
C ASP A 744 -6.45 -28.43 28.68
N GLU A 745 -5.48 -29.10 28.10
CA GLU A 745 -5.70 -30.26 27.25
C GLU A 745 -4.76 -31.41 27.66
N ARG A 746 -5.26 -32.66 27.65
CA ARG A 746 -4.45 -33.84 27.88
C ARG A 746 -4.06 -34.46 26.54
N LEU A 747 -2.77 -34.42 26.23
CA LEU A 747 -2.19 -34.92 24.99
C LEU A 747 -1.63 -36.33 25.19
N TYR A 748 -1.83 -37.22 24.24
CA TYR A 748 -1.41 -38.63 24.32
C TYR A 748 -0.21 -38.92 23.39
N ASP A 749 -0.21 -38.39 22.16
CA ASP A 749 0.86 -38.62 21.18
C ASP A 749 1.21 -37.36 20.37
N GLY A 750 0.81 -36.20 20.84
CA GLY A 750 1.07 -34.94 20.18
C GLY A 750 -0.15 -34.03 20.14
N TRP A 751 0.01 -32.89 19.50
CA TRP A 751 -1.04 -31.86 19.31
C TRP A 751 -1.27 -31.65 17.84
N GLN A 752 -2.53 -31.62 17.44
CA GLN A 752 -2.95 -31.41 16.05
C GLN A 752 -3.70 -30.06 15.88
N LEU A 753 -3.45 -29.41 14.78
CA LEU A 753 -4.10 -28.16 14.40
C LEU A 753 -4.61 -28.24 12.97
N SER A 754 -5.84 -27.81 12.79
CA SER A 754 -6.41 -27.49 11.47
C SER A 754 -7.04 -26.12 11.57
N GLU A 755 -6.40 -25.10 10.99
CA GLU A 755 -6.81 -23.71 11.12
C GLU A 755 -6.63 -22.97 9.81
N SER A 756 -7.52 -21.98 9.57
CA SER A 756 -7.46 -21.08 8.42
C SER A 756 -7.03 -19.70 8.87
N LEU A 757 -5.89 -19.23 8.40
CA LEU A 757 -5.40 -17.89 8.69
C LEU A 757 -5.76 -16.92 7.58
N GLU A 758 -6.26 -15.76 7.95
CA GLU A 758 -6.50 -14.64 7.04
C GLU A 758 -5.20 -14.03 6.53
N SER A 759 -5.32 -13.15 5.52
CA SER A 759 -4.19 -12.39 4.98
C SER A 759 -3.46 -11.63 6.09
N ASN A 760 -2.15 -11.79 6.14
CA ASN A 760 -1.26 -11.16 7.13
C ASN A 760 -1.58 -11.46 8.61
N ALA A 761 -2.39 -12.47 8.89
CA ALA A 761 -2.69 -12.90 10.25
C ALA A 761 -1.48 -13.56 10.94
N LEU A 762 -1.46 -13.43 12.26
CA LEU A 762 -0.52 -14.07 13.18
C LEU A 762 -1.29 -14.87 14.23
N VAL A 763 -0.82 -16.07 14.53
CA VAL A 763 -1.32 -16.85 15.66
C VAL A 763 -0.13 -17.35 16.47
N LEU A 764 -0.09 -17.01 17.75
CA LEU A 764 0.92 -17.47 18.68
C LEU A 764 0.31 -18.46 19.67
N TYR A 765 0.70 -19.72 19.57
CA TYR A 765 0.42 -20.74 20.58
C TYR A 765 1.57 -20.82 21.58
N GLU A 766 1.24 -20.79 22.87
CA GLU A 766 2.17 -21.02 23.98
C GLU A 766 1.74 -22.29 24.73
N PHE A 767 2.61 -23.30 24.74
CA PHE A 767 2.38 -24.60 25.38
C PHE A 767 3.17 -24.68 26.68
N THR A 768 2.49 -24.83 27.81
CA THR A 768 3.10 -24.96 29.12
C THR A 768 2.64 -26.28 29.75
N PRO A 769 3.56 -27.21 30.11
CA PRO A 769 3.18 -28.41 30.81
C PRO A 769 2.66 -28.06 32.22
N LEU A 770 1.57 -28.68 32.63
CA LEU A 770 0.96 -28.43 33.94
C LEU A 770 1.61 -29.28 35.07
N VAL A 771 2.38 -30.31 34.70
CA VAL A 771 3.23 -31.03 35.63
C VAL A 771 4.68 -30.88 35.15
N PRO A 772 5.61 -30.41 36.01
CA PRO A 772 7.02 -30.29 35.63
C PRO A 772 7.62 -31.63 35.21
N ARG A 773 8.45 -31.64 34.19
CA ARG A 773 9.12 -32.83 33.65
C ARG A 773 9.95 -33.59 34.73
N GLU A 774 10.47 -32.84 35.73
CA GLU A 774 11.26 -33.40 36.85
C GLU A 774 10.44 -34.32 37.80
N ALA A 775 9.14 -34.06 37.96
CA ALA A 775 8.25 -34.91 38.79
C ALA A 775 7.79 -36.19 38.08
N ALA A 776 7.88 -36.25 36.76
CA ALA A 776 7.48 -37.43 35.98
C ALA A 776 8.56 -38.54 35.90
N THR A 777 9.82 -38.20 36.23
CA THR A 777 10.93 -39.17 36.24
C THR A 777 11.13 -39.84 37.59
N GLU A 778 10.63 -39.28 38.69
CA GLU A 778 10.72 -39.88 40.03
C GLU A 778 9.62 -40.93 40.33
N GLU A 779 8.46 -40.88 39.65
CA GLU A 779 7.40 -41.85 39.84
C GLU A 779 7.64 -43.22 39.16
N ILE A 780 8.67 -43.34 38.29
CA ILE A 780 8.95 -44.59 37.58
C ILE A 780 9.99 -45.48 38.32
N HIS A 781 10.61 -44.98 39.40
CA HIS A 781 11.60 -45.71 40.17
C HIS A 781 11.21 -45.87 41.65
N SER A 782 10.00 -46.33 41.93
CA SER A 782 9.68 -46.90 43.23
C SER A 782 9.58 -48.42 43.09
N PRO A 783 10.53 -49.24 43.56
CA PRO A 783 10.41 -50.65 43.50
C PRO A 783 9.43 -51.11 44.59
N ARG A 784 8.51 -52.00 44.20
CA ARG A 784 7.86 -52.90 45.12
C ARG A 784 8.70 -54.11 45.35
#